data_192ffbaf84f42888b18c6d237fc5e6d0
#
_entry.id   192ffbaf84f42888b18c6d237fc5e6d0
#
_cell.length_a   1.000
_cell.length_b   1.000
_cell.length_c   1.000
_cell.angle_alpha   90.00
_cell.angle_beta   90.00
_cell.angle_gamma   90.00
#
_symmetry.space_group_name_H-M   'P 1'
#
loop_
_entity.id
_entity.type
_entity.pdbx_description
1 polymer ?
#
loop_
_entity_poly.entity_id
_entity_poly.type
_entity_poly.pdbx_seq_one_letter_code
_entity_poly.pdbx_strand_id
1 'polypeptide(L)'
;MTETSFLDKPQIVYAIPLRDVVIFPQMVVTVLVGRIKSIKALEAAKRDSVPILAVTQTNPDHDEFDLKNVYSVGTICNVVESIKTVDGTLKIMLRGVARAKIEQILPSSDFFSCEAKLLIDEPFSSDDKELFSLIQNCLESFAKCSEYNKKITPEVLTALTKVKSPSDIAYTICQLLNSSTESKQVILEENNLNKKLIKTLELIQTEISVLQTEVNINRSVQEKIAKTQKELYLNEKLKYIKKELGQDEDKEIRELKKKIKKLKFSKEIAEKCEGELAKLEKTNPFSSEAGVIRNYLEWIISLPWSQKTINNNNLDKAKKILDENHYALEKIKDRILEFIAVQIKTKESKGPILCLVGAPGVGKTSLAKSIADSLNRKYVKVSLGGVKDESEIRGHRRTYIGSLPGKIIQSMKKAKVINPLILLDEVDKMSSDFRGDPASAMLEVLDPEQNHNFNDHYLEVDYDLSKVMFVATANSLAGIPIPLRDRMEIIRLAGYTENEKLQIAKKHLIPSQKKENGLSEKEFKVSDKALLELIRKYTYEAGVRNLNREIANLARKTARKIISKKLTSVSIDEKNLHDYAGVEKYHYGIATTANRIGVSTGLAYTDFGGDLLDIETIKFPGTGKIQITGKLGDVMKESAQAALSYVKSIASDLKIKDEEFKKFDFHIHVPEGATPKDGPSAGIALCLSLASCITKMPVDYSIAVTGEITLTGRTIGIGGLKEKMLAALRGNIKTVIIPAENKKDLEELPKEVLDNLKIKTVSSVKEAFEEALIGYKKSSTKSSNSSKKLKTKSKK
;
A
#
# COMPACT_ATOMS: atom_id res chain seq x y z
N MET A 1 33.55 32.75 36.92
CA MET A 1 34.18 32.83 35.60
C MET A 1 33.45 33.90 34.82
N THR A 2 34.11 34.94 34.40
CA THR A 2 33.53 36.09 33.70
C THR A 2 33.18 35.67 32.25
N GLU A 3 32.09 36.21 31.70
CA GLU A 3 31.56 35.98 30.33
C GLU A 3 32.62 36.02 29.18
N THR A 4 33.78 36.55 29.44
CA THR A 4 34.91 36.75 28.51
C THR A 4 35.80 35.52 28.27
N SER A 5 35.69 34.46 29.06
CA SER A 5 36.59 33.28 28.94
C SER A 5 36.12 32.25 27.90
N PHE A 6 34.92 32.35 27.41
CA PHE A 6 34.32 31.42 26.39
C PHE A 6 34.57 31.86 24.94
N LEU A 7 35.14 33.00 24.68
CA LEU A 7 35.12 33.65 23.37
C LEU A 7 35.97 32.99 22.28
N ASP A 8 37.05 32.27 22.59
CA ASP A 8 38.01 31.81 21.56
C ASP A 8 38.36 30.33 21.54
N LYS A 9 37.95 29.53 22.53
CA LYS A 9 38.27 28.08 22.58
C LYS A 9 37.09 27.27 23.04
N PRO A 10 36.84 26.08 22.45
CA PRO A 10 35.86 25.13 22.93
C PRO A 10 36.12 24.80 24.42
N GLN A 11 35.06 24.72 25.21
CA GLN A 11 35.14 24.34 26.66
C GLN A 11 34.23 23.19 26.96
N ILE A 12 34.66 22.39 27.93
CA ILE A 12 33.82 21.26 28.41
C ILE A 12 32.73 21.84 29.29
N VAL A 13 31.46 21.55 28.91
CA VAL A 13 30.29 21.97 29.67
C VAL A 13 29.38 20.74 29.95
N TYR A 14 28.67 20.81 31.08
CA TYR A 14 27.61 19.84 31.36
C TYR A 14 26.41 20.13 30.50
N ALA A 15 25.77 19.07 29.98
CA ALA A 15 24.66 19.21 29.05
C ALA A 15 23.35 18.57 29.59
N ILE A 16 22.21 19.19 29.26
CA ILE A 16 20.88 18.65 29.52
C ILE A 16 20.11 18.60 28.21
N PRO A 17 19.77 17.39 27.73
CA PRO A 17 18.88 17.25 26.58
C PRO A 17 17.42 17.53 27.01
N LEU A 18 16.77 18.43 26.30
CA LEU A 18 15.37 18.82 26.45
C LEU A 18 14.51 18.22 25.35
N ARG A 19 13.31 17.75 25.68
CA ARG A 19 12.45 17.07 24.69
C ARG A 19 11.73 18.05 23.73
N ASP A 20 11.00 19.01 24.30
CA ASP A 20 10.05 19.83 23.55
C ASP A 20 10.25 21.33 23.79
N VAL A 21 11.42 21.74 24.28
CA VAL A 21 11.67 23.13 24.65
C VAL A 21 12.99 23.61 24.05
N VAL A 22 12.93 24.73 23.36
CA VAL A 22 14.10 25.50 22.95
C VAL A 22 14.25 26.68 23.92
N ILE A 23 15.40 26.78 24.56
CA ILE A 23 15.73 27.91 25.48
C ILE A 23 16.49 28.93 24.68
N PHE A 24 15.99 30.17 24.67
CA PHE A 24 16.71 31.29 24.07
C PHE A 24 17.54 32.04 25.11
N PRO A 25 18.57 32.77 24.71
CA PRO A 25 19.25 33.73 25.57
C PRO A 25 18.28 34.70 26.27
N GLN A 26 18.53 35.08 27.50
CA GLN A 26 17.69 35.90 28.39
C GLN A 26 16.37 35.29 28.82
N MET A 27 15.99 34.13 28.26
CA MET A 27 14.76 33.42 28.61
C MET A 27 14.89 32.72 29.95
N VAL A 28 13.81 32.76 30.76
CA VAL A 28 13.71 32.02 32.02
C VAL A 28 12.63 30.94 31.83
N VAL A 29 13.03 29.70 31.97
CA VAL A 29 12.14 28.55 31.76
C VAL A 29 12.22 27.59 32.93
N THR A 30 11.08 27.07 33.34
CA THR A 30 11.00 25.97 34.30
C THR A 30 10.87 24.66 33.56
N VAL A 31 11.81 23.73 33.78
CA VAL A 31 11.80 22.39 33.20
C VAL A 31 11.83 21.31 34.26
N LEU A 32 11.21 20.17 33.94
CA LEU A 32 11.24 18.98 34.78
C LEU A 32 12.32 18.02 34.26
N VAL A 33 13.25 17.65 35.11
CA VAL A 33 14.35 16.76 34.76
C VAL A 33 14.22 15.47 35.57
N GLY A 34 13.97 14.36 34.85
CA GLY A 34 13.78 13.03 35.43
C GLY A 34 14.90 12.03 35.10
N ARG A 35 15.73 12.31 34.07
CA ARG A 35 16.81 11.41 33.68
C ARG A 35 17.96 11.46 34.67
N ILE A 36 18.40 10.30 35.12
CA ILE A 36 19.49 10.17 36.15
C ILE A 36 20.77 10.90 35.68
N LYS A 37 21.19 10.75 34.45
CA LYS A 37 22.37 11.40 33.90
C LYS A 37 22.24 12.93 33.84
N SER A 38 21.06 13.44 33.53
CA SER A 38 20.75 14.88 33.52
C SER A 38 20.71 15.44 34.94
N ILE A 39 20.20 14.69 35.90
CA ILE A 39 20.22 15.07 37.35
C ILE A 39 21.65 15.14 37.84
N LYS A 40 22.47 14.15 37.54
CA LYS A 40 23.90 14.14 37.92
C LYS A 40 24.68 15.28 37.24
N ALA A 41 24.36 15.60 35.97
CA ALA A 41 24.96 16.76 35.26
C ALA A 41 24.64 18.08 35.97
N LEU A 42 23.39 18.24 36.45
CA LEU A 42 22.98 19.42 37.22
C LEU A 42 23.67 19.51 38.57
N GLU A 43 23.78 18.41 39.28
CA GLU A 43 24.47 18.36 40.57
C GLU A 43 25.96 18.69 40.40
N ALA A 44 26.61 18.14 39.37
CA ALA A 44 27.98 18.45 39.05
C ALA A 44 28.17 19.94 38.66
N ALA A 45 27.30 20.48 37.82
CA ALA A 45 27.31 21.88 37.42
C ALA A 45 27.17 22.83 38.65
N LYS A 46 26.27 22.47 39.57
CA LYS A 46 26.03 23.24 40.80
C LYS A 46 27.22 23.15 41.74
N ARG A 47 27.81 21.98 41.89
CA ARG A 47 29.01 21.79 42.74
C ARG A 47 30.18 22.59 42.22
N ASP A 48 30.40 22.55 40.88
CA ASP A 48 31.53 23.17 40.22
C ASP A 48 31.28 24.66 39.87
N SER A 49 30.06 25.16 40.17
CA SER A 49 29.59 26.52 39.89
C SER A 49 29.78 26.91 38.41
N VAL A 50 29.50 25.98 37.53
CA VAL A 50 29.64 26.13 36.06
C VAL A 50 28.27 26.21 35.42
N PRO A 51 28.05 27.04 34.40
CA PRO A 51 26.77 27.03 33.66
C PRO A 51 26.57 25.72 32.90
N ILE A 52 25.33 25.45 32.55
CA ILE A 52 24.90 24.19 31.88
C ILE A 52 24.47 24.50 30.44
N LEU A 53 24.75 23.59 29.50
CA LEU A 53 24.25 23.66 28.15
C LEU A 53 22.91 22.96 28.08
N ALA A 54 21.84 23.69 27.83
CA ALA A 54 20.55 23.16 27.48
C ALA A 54 20.44 22.99 25.96
N VAL A 55 20.18 21.77 25.49
CA VAL A 55 20.10 21.43 24.08
C VAL A 55 18.81 20.66 23.78
N THR A 56 18.15 21.01 22.70
CA THR A 56 16.88 20.36 22.31
C THR A 56 17.16 19.08 21.54
N GLN A 57 16.37 18.04 21.80
CA GLN A 57 16.44 16.78 21.08
C GLN A 57 15.72 16.90 19.74
N THR A 58 16.26 16.24 18.70
CA THR A 58 15.64 16.12 17.39
C THR A 58 14.52 15.06 17.40
N ASN A 59 14.65 14.05 18.27
CA ASN A 59 13.62 13.04 18.49
C ASN A 59 13.39 12.87 20.01
N PRO A 60 12.19 13.22 20.51
CA PRO A 60 11.86 13.14 21.94
C PRO A 60 11.90 11.74 22.55
N ASP A 61 11.77 10.69 21.72
CA ASP A 61 11.68 9.30 22.19
C ASP A 61 13.03 8.64 22.43
N HIS A 62 14.14 9.27 22.04
CA HIS A 62 15.48 8.74 22.27
C HIS A 62 16.09 9.26 23.59
N ASP A 63 16.62 8.33 24.39
CA ASP A 63 17.27 8.66 25.67
C ASP A 63 18.78 8.87 25.58
N GLU A 64 19.38 8.60 24.44
CA GLU A 64 20.82 8.74 24.22
C GLU A 64 21.18 10.18 23.79
N PHE A 65 22.24 10.71 24.43
CA PHE A 65 22.80 12.01 24.09
C PHE A 65 23.91 11.82 23.05
N ASP A 66 23.50 11.89 21.77
CA ASP A 66 24.35 11.76 20.58
C ASP A 66 24.04 12.90 19.60
N LEU A 67 25.04 13.30 18.80
CA LEU A 67 24.91 14.36 17.78
C LEU A 67 23.81 14.07 16.73
N LYS A 68 23.38 12.82 16.60
CA LYS A 68 22.25 12.45 15.73
C LYS A 68 20.89 12.72 16.35
N ASN A 69 20.82 12.76 17.68
CA ASN A 69 19.59 12.84 18.45
C ASN A 69 19.36 14.21 19.11
N VAL A 70 20.30 15.12 18.98
CA VAL A 70 20.21 16.48 19.50
C VAL A 70 20.59 17.51 18.44
N TYR A 71 20.05 18.71 18.54
CA TYR A 71 20.48 19.80 17.68
C TYR A 71 21.92 20.24 17.99
N SER A 72 22.62 20.73 16.98
CA SER A 72 24.03 21.13 17.12
C SER A 72 24.25 22.42 17.93
N VAL A 73 23.19 23.23 18.07
CA VAL A 73 23.22 24.48 18.81
C VAL A 73 22.26 24.43 19.99
N GLY A 74 22.77 24.77 21.16
CA GLY A 74 22.01 24.90 22.38
C GLY A 74 22.24 26.24 23.06
N THR A 75 21.71 26.40 24.25
CA THR A 75 21.85 27.63 25.06
C THR A 75 22.57 27.31 26.36
N ILE A 76 23.60 28.06 26.66
CA ILE A 76 24.26 28.05 27.96
C ILE A 76 23.32 28.72 28.95
N CYS A 77 23.01 28.02 30.05
CA CYS A 77 22.03 28.44 31.04
C CYS A 77 22.65 28.47 32.44
N ASN A 78 22.20 29.42 33.23
CA ASN A 78 22.41 29.44 34.65
C ASN A 78 21.22 28.79 35.36
N VAL A 79 21.49 27.99 36.38
CA VAL A 79 20.44 27.40 37.22
C VAL A 79 20.07 28.45 38.27
N VAL A 80 18.85 28.97 38.18
CA VAL A 80 18.34 30.00 39.12
C VAL A 80 17.82 29.34 40.37
N GLU A 81 17.03 28.29 40.23
CA GLU A 81 16.40 27.54 41.33
C GLU A 81 16.29 26.07 40.99
N SER A 82 16.42 25.23 41.99
CA SER A 82 16.20 23.78 41.81
C SER A 82 15.44 23.21 43.02
N ILE A 83 14.31 22.58 42.77
CA ILE A 83 13.41 21.99 43.74
C ILE A 83 13.26 20.51 43.42
N LYS A 84 13.47 19.65 44.43
CA LYS A 84 13.27 18.21 44.28
C LYS A 84 11.80 17.88 44.55
N THR A 85 11.15 17.21 43.59
CA THR A 85 9.77 16.80 43.71
C THR A 85 9.67 15.44 44.43
N VAL A 86 8.48 15.08 44.91
CA VAL A 86 8.21 13.89 45.70
C VAL A 86 8.48 12.59 44.94
N ASP A 87 8.35 12.62 43.64
CA ASP A 87 8.59 11.50 42.69
C ASP A 87 10.08 11.33 42.31
N GLY A 88 10.99 12.13 42.86
CA GLY A 88 12.42 12.06 42.62
C GLY A 88 12.88 12.85 41.38
N THR A 89 11.99 13.51 40.65
CA THR A 89 12.36 14.43 39.55
C THR A 89 12.83 15.77 40.13
N LEU A 90 13.65 16.51 39.34
CA LEU A 90 14.07 17.86 39.66
C LEU A 90 13.30 18.87 38.84
N LYS A 91 12.58 19.76 39.49
CA LYS A 91 12.01 20.97 38.87
C LYS A 91 13.07 22.06 38.99
N ILE A 92 13.58 22.50 37.83
CA ILE A 92 14.64 23.49 37.76
C ILE A 92 14.18 24.73 36.98
N MET A 93 14.64 25.88 37.40
CA MET A 93 14.47 27.12 36.69
C MET A 93 15.81 27.50 36.04
N LEU A 94 15.83 27.50 34.72
CA LEU A 94 16.98 27.81 33.89
C LEU A 94 16.82 29.20 33.29
N ARG A 95 17.91 30.00 33.36
CA ARG A 95 18.02 31.26 32.65
C ARG A 95 19.06 31.13 31.54
N GLY A 96 18.63 31.29 30.28
CA GLY A 96 19.53 31.31 29.12
C GLY A 96 20.47 32.53 29.18
N VAL A 97 21.72 32.30 28.85
CA VAL A 97 22.77 33.35 28.88
C VAL A 97 23.25 33.62 27.45
N ALA A 98 23.75 32.60 26.77
CA ALA A 98 24.34 32.71 25.44
C ALA A 98 24.16 31.45 24.62
N ARG A 99 24.20 31.57 23.31
CA ARG A 99 24.14 30.41 22.39
C ARG A 99 25.52 29.73 22.34
N ALA A 100 25.52 28.41 22.23
CA ALA A 100 26.73 27.64 21.99
C ALA A 100 26.52 26.51 21.02
N LYS A 101 27.50 26.23 20.18
CA LYS A 101 27.51 25.09 19.26
C LYS A 101 28.30 23.96 19.87
N ILE A 102 27.76 22.76 19.83
CA ILE A 102 28.41 21.53 20.25
C ILE A 102 29.42 21.15 19.15
N GLU A 103 30.67 21.00 19.51
CA GLU A 103 31.71 20.48 18.62
C GLU A 103 31.89 18.98 18.80
N GLN A 104 31.90 18.49 20.03
CA GLN A 104 32.06 17.09 20.34
C GLN A 104 31.29 16.72 21.62
N ILE A 105 30.63 15.58 21.59
CA ILE A 105 30.01 14.97 22.78
C ILE A 105 31.08 14.08 23.45
N LEU A 106 31.27 14.27 24.74
CA LEU A 106 32.26 13.52 25.49
C LEU A 106 31.60 12.29 26.13
N PRO A 107 32.15 11.10 25.91
CA PRO A 107 31.60 9.89 26.51
C PRO A 107 31.83 9.91 28.04
N SER A 108 30.74 9.92 28.79
CA SER A 108 30.78 9.79 30.26
C SER A 108 29.76 8.78 30.71
N SER A 109 30.08 7.93 31.66
CA SER A 109 29.16 6.96 32.25
C SER A 109 28.15 7.62 33.20
N ASP A 110 28.52 8.74 33.83
CA ASP A 110 27.81 9.32 34.96
C ASP A 110 26.89 10.50 34.61
N PHE A 111 27.27 11.35 33.67
CA PHE A 111 26.54 12.54 33.30
C PHE A 111 26.74 12.90 31.81
N PHE A 112 25.91 13.76 31.29
CA PHE A 112 26.04 14.27 29.94
C PHE A 112 27.03 15.46 29.94
N SER A 113 28.06 15.40 29.10
CA SER A 113 29.03 16.48 28.87
C SER A 113 29.41 16.59 27.42
N CYS A 114 29.72 17.78 26.99
CA CYS A 114 30.17 18.07 25.63
C CYS A 114 31.18 19.20 25.60
N GLU A 115 31.92 19.26 24.51
CA GLU A 115 32.76 20.40 24.21
C GLU A 115 31.94 21.39 23.36
N ALA A 116 31.76 22.62 23.85
CA ALA A 116 30.91 23.61 23.22
C ALA A 116 31.69 24.94 23.05
N LYS A 117 31.39 25.61 21.94
CA LYS A 117 31.96 26.94 21.60
C LYS A 117 30.82 27.95 21.52
N LEU A 118 31.05 29.15 22.03
CA LEU A 118 30.09 30.26 21.94
C LEU A 118 29.81 30.60 20.48
N LEU A 119 28.52 30.77 20.19
CA LEU A 119 28.04 31.19 18.90
C LEU A 119 27.61 32.64 18.97
N ILE A 120 28.39 33.51 18.32
CA ILE A 120 28.17 34.96 18.31
C ILE A 120 27.45 35.32 17.01
N ASP A 121 26.50 36.26 17.11
CA ASP A 121 25.83 36.81 15.92
C ASP A 121 26.83 37.62 15.07
N GLU A 122 26.57 37.66 13.77
CA GLU A 122 27.37 38.52 12.86
C GLU A 122 27.29 39.98 13.32
N PRO A 123 28.44 40.73 13.29
CA PRO A 123 28.43 42.13 13.67
C PRO A 123 27.57 42.94 12.71
N PHE A 124 26.77 43.87 13.24
CA PHE A 124 25.90 44.73 12.46
C PHE A 124 26.29 46.19 12.62
N SER A 125 26.04 47.00 11.60
CA SER A 125 26.24 48.44 11.66
C SER A 125 24.99 49.13 12.21
N SER A 126 25.20 50.18 13.03
CA SER A 126 24.12 51.02 13.51
C SER A 126 23.37 51.79 12.41
N ASP A 127 23.90 51.82 11.17
CA ASP A 127 23.32 52.50 10.02
C ASP A 127 22.65 51.56 9.02
N ASP A 128 22.50 50.25 9.35
CA ASP A 128 21.85 49.26 8.48
C ASP A 128 20.34 49.49 8.39
N LYS A 129 19.91 50.16 7.35
CA LYS A 129 18.50 50.51 7.10
C LYS A 129 17.63 49.30 6.88
N GLU A 130 18.15 48.20 6.31
CA GLU A 130 17.41 46.97 6.05
C GLU A 130 17.11 46.27 7.36
N LEU A 131 18.08 46.13 8.24
CA LEU A 131 17.93 45.56 9.57
C LEU A 131 16.88 46.31 10.41
N PHE A 132 16.95 47.67 10.41
CA PHE A 132 15.98 48.48 11.11
C PHE A 132 14.57 48.33 10.56
N SER A 133 14.40 48.24 9.25
CA SER A 133 13.11 48.01 8.62
C SER A 133 12.54 46.63 9.02
N LEU A 134 13.38 45.60 9.06
CA LEU A 134 12.97 44.24 9.48
C LEU A 134 12.54 44.21 10.97
N ILE A 135 13.26 44.88 11.83
CA ILE A 135 12.88 45.03 13.25
C ILE A 135 11.52 45.69 13.36
N GLN A 136 11.33 46.82 12.67
CA GLN A 136 10.05 47.56 12.68
C GLN A 136 8.89 46.65 12.20
N ASN A 137 9.09 45.94 11.08
CA ASN A 137 8.10 45.01 10.54
C ASN A 137 7.79 43.86 11.50
N CYS A 138 8.80 43.30 12.19
CA CYS A 138 8.59 42.29 13.21
C CYS A 138 7.74 42.81 14.37
N LEU A 139 8.04 44.00 14.88
CA LEU A 139 7.31 44.63 15.99
C LEU A 139 5.87 44.96 15.59
N GLU A 140 5.63 45.52 14.41
CA GLU A 140 4.29 45.82 13.89
C GLU A 140 3.49 44.55 13.66
N SER A 141 4.08 43.52 13.07
CA SER A 141 3.42 42.25 12.87
C SER A 141 3.11 41.55 14.19
N PHE A 142 4.03 41.61 15.16
CA PHE A 142 3.82 41.05 16.49
C PHE A 142 2.75 41.83 17.27
N ALA A 143 2.66 43.15 17.12
CA ALA A 143 1.57 43.92 17.65
C ALA A 143 0.21 43.50 17.06
N LYS A 144 0.12 43.23 15.76
CA LYS A 144 -1.09 42.68 15.14
C LYS A 144 -1.42 41.28 15.68
N CYS A 145 -0.40 40.44 15.95
CA CYS A 145 -0.60 39.13 16.55
C CYS A 145 -1.26 39.23 17.94
N SER A 146 -0.98 40.29 18.69
CA SER A 146 -1.57 40.53 20.03
C SER A 146 -3.10 40.71 20.02
N GLU A 147 -3.68 41.12 18.89
CA GLU A 147 -5.14 41.20 18.75
C GLU A 147 -5.85 39.84 18.86
N TYR A 148 -5.13 38.77 18.50
CA TYR A 148 -5.63 37.38 18.49
C TYR A 148 -5.05 36.52 19.60
N ASN A 149 -3.85 36.85 20.13
CA ASN A 149 -3.15 36.09 21.15
C ASN A 149 -3.15 36.80 22.51
N LYS A 150 -3.99 36.35 23.42
CA LYS A 150 -4.13 36.93 24.77
C LYS A 150 -2.88 36.82 25.67
N LYS A 151 -1.88 36.02 25.29
CA LYS A 151 -0.60 35.93 26.00
C LYS A 151 0.30 37.15 25.75
N ILE A 152 0.07 37.89 24.70
CA ILE A 152 0.84 39.11 24.34
C ILE A 152 0.14 40.31 24.94
N THR A 153 0.65 40.74 26.12
CA THR A 153 0.07 41.89 26.81
C THR A 153 0.70 43.20 26.36
N PRO A 154 0.04 44.36 26.54
CA PRO A 154 0.63 45.68 26.18
C PRO A 154 1.97 45.96 26.87
N GLU A 155 2.18 45.43 28.08
CA GLU A 155 3.45 45.57 28.81
C GLU A 155 4.58 44.86 28.06
N VAL A 156 4.34 43.71 27.48
CA VAL A 156 5.31 42.93 26.68
C VAL A 156 5.69 43.72 25.43
N LEU A 157 4.70 44.28 24.72
CA LEU A 157 4.97 45.12 23.55
C LEU A 157 5.83 46.35 23.91
N THR A 158 5.52 47.00 25.02
CA THR A 158 6.31 48.15 25.51
C THR A 158 7.71 47.75 25.98
N ALA A 159 7.86 46.55 26.53
CA ALA A 159 9.18 46.05 26.90
C ALA A 159 10.04 45.75 25.67
N LEU A 160 9.45 45.15 24.64
CA LEU A 160 10.15 44.81 23.39
C LEU A 160 10.73 46.04 22.67
N THR A 161 10.02 47.17 22.68
CA THR A 161 10.50 48.41 22.06
C THR A 161 11.73 49.01 22.76
N LYS A 162 12.03 48.60 23.99
CA LYS A 162 13.20 49.03 24.76
C LYS A 162 14.41 48.13 24.60
N VAL A 163 14.25 46.96 23.98
CA VAL A 163 15.35 46.01 23.75
C VAL A 163 16.24 46.53 22.66
N LYS A 164 17.57 46.62 22.92
CA LYS A 164 18.55 47.15 21.97
C LYS A 164 19.13 46.11 21.03
N SER A 165 19.11 44.86 21.41
CA SER A 165 19.66 43.76 20.60
C SER A 165 18.64 43.22 19.63
N PRO A 166 18.89 43.19 18.31
CA PRO A 166 17.99 42.62 17.33
C PRO A 166 17.70 41.12 17.56
N SER A 167 18.70 40.36 18.01
CA SER A 167 18.53 38.94 18.35
C SER A 167 17.64 38.74 19.56
N ASP A 168 17.74 39.58 20.60
CA ASP A 168 16.90 39.46 21.79
C ASP A 168 15.44 39.78 21.47
N ILE A 169 15.20 40.69 20.52
CA ILE A 169 13.86 40.98 20.01
C ILE A 169 13.29 39.68 19.35
N ALA A 170 14.06 39.05 18.44
CA ALA A 170 13.64 37.82 17.78
C ALA A 170 13.38 36.69 18.79
N TYR A 171 14.24 36.51 19.77
CA TYR A 171 14.10 35.47 20.80
C TYR A 171 12.88 35.70 21.69
N THR A 172 12.63 36.92 22.11
CA THR A 172 11.48 37.26 22.94
C THR A 172 10.16 37.04 22.19
N ILE A 173 10.11 37.42 20.92
CA ILE A 173 8.95 37.16 20.07
C ILE A 173 8.74 35.65 19.93
N CYS A 174 9.76 34.88 19.57
CA CYS A 174 9.65 33.42 19.37
C CYS A 174 9.26 32.68 20.64
N GLN A 175 9.60 33.17 21.80
CA GLN A 175 9.20 32.61 23.08
C GLN A 175 7.68 32.66 23.27
N LEU A 176 7.05 33.73 22.83
CA LEU A 176 5.62 34.00 23.05
C LEU A 176 4.71 33.40 21.97
N LEU A 177 5.28 32.99 20.83
CA LEU A 177 4.54 32.31 19.75
C LEU A 177 4.38 30.82 20.02
N ASN A 178 3.23 30.26 19.62
CA ASN A 178 2.94 28.84 19.70
C ASN A 178 3.50 28.07 18.45
N SER A 179 4.73 28.29 18.11
CA SER A 179 5.41 27.63 17.00
C SER A 179 6.08 26.31 17.42
N SER A 180 6.34 25.44 16.43
CA SER A 180 7.00 24.15 16.67
C SER A 180 8.42 24.31 17.22
N THR A 181 8.89 23.28 17.92
CA THR A 181 10.25 23.23 18.46
C THR A 181 11.29 23.39 17.33
N GLU A 182 11.07 22.76 16.17
CA GLU A 182 11.93 22.86 15.00
C GLU A 182 12.06 24.30 14.49
N SER A 183 10.92 25.01 14.37
CA SER A 183 10.91 26.39 13.90
C SER A 183 11.65 27.33 14.86
N LYS A 184 11.50 27.12 16.17
CA LYS A 184 12.24 27.87 17.20
C LYS A 184 13.73 27.57 17.15
N GLN A 185 14.10 26.32 16.90
CA GLN A 185 15.49 25.90 16.81
C GLN A 185 16.21 26.53 15.60
N VAL A 186 15.54 26.61 14.45
CA VAL A 186 16.06 27.27 13.24
C VAL A 186 16.45 28.74 13.51
N ILE A 187 15.70 29.44 14.38
CA ILE A 187 16.00 30.82 14.77
C ILE A 187 17.17 30.87 15.76
N LEU A 188 17.26 29.86 16.67
CA LEU A 188 18.39 29.80 17.59
C LEU A 188 19.71 29.54 16.85
N GLU A 189 19.70 28.75 15.79
CA GLU A 189 20.87 28.37 15.00
C GLU A 189 21.35 29.47 14.05
N GLU A 190 20.46 30.36 13.64
CA GLU A 190 20.80 31.40 12.63
C GLU A 190 21.74 32.48 13.21
N ASN A 191 22.83 32.74 12.52
CA ASN A 191 23.84 33.76 12.91
C ASN A 191 23.64 35.11 12.21
N ASN A 192 23.06 35.05 11.00
CA ASN A 192 22.81 36.28 10.25
C ASN A 192 21.53 36.96 10.77
N LEU A 193 21.66 38.20 11.24
CA LEU A 193 20.56 38.94 11.89
C LEU A 193 19.37 39.18 10.96
N ASN A 194 19.62 39.50 9.70
CA ASN A 194 18.54 39.75 8.72
C ASN A 194 17.76 38.47 8.49
N LYS A 195 18.42 37.34 8.26
CA LYS A 195 17.78 36.05 8.09
C LYS A 195 17.01 35.62 9.33
N LYS A 196 17.57 35.86 10.52
CA LYS A 196 16.91 35.56 11.80
C LYS A 196 15.61 36.34 11.94
N LEU A 197 15.58 37.63 11.63
CA LEU A 197 14.40 38.48 11.68
C LEU A 197 13.39 38.11 10.60
N ILE A 198 13.81 37.76 9.39
CA ILE A 198 12.92 37.26 8.33
C ILE A 198 12.21 36.00 8.76
N LYS A 199 12.95 35.01 9.28
CA LYS A 199 12.37 33.79 9.81
C LYS A 199 11.40 34.03 10.98
N THR A 200 11.74 34.99 11.84
CA THR A 200 10.86 35.42 12.93
C THR A 200 9.55 36.03 12.40
N LEU A 201 9.67 36.89 11.36
CA LEU A 201 8.50 37.48 10.70
C LEU A 201 7.59 36.43 10.06
N GLU A 202 8.16 35.43 9.39
CA GLU A 202 7.44 34.29 8.82
C GLU A 202 6.66 33.52 9.90
N LEU A 203 7.28 33.29 11.07
CA LEU A 203 6.60 32.65 12.19
C LEU A 203 5.44 33.48 12.73
N ILE A 204 5.60 34.81 12.85
CA ILE A 204 4.52 35.71 13.28
C ILE A 204 3.36 35.65 12.30
N GLN A 205 3.63 35.68 10.99
CA GLN A 205 2.59 35.63 9.96
C GLN A 205 1.85 34.29 9.96
N THR A 206 2.57 33.20 10.16
CA THR A 206 1.99 31.87 10.29
C THR A 206 1.06 31.80 11.50
N GLU A 207 1.51 32.27 12.66
CA GLU A 207 0.70 32.31 13.89
C GLU A 207 -0.57 33.16 13.70
N ILE A 208 -0.46 34.35 13.07
CA ILE A 208 -1.63 35.19 12.77
C ILE A 208 -2.62 34.44 11.89
N SER A 209 -2.16 33.75 10.86
CA SER A 209 -3.03 32.99 9.96
C SER A 209 -3.74 31.84 10.67
N VAL A 210 -3.06 31.14 11.56
CA VAL A 210 -3.64 30.06 12.37
C VAL A 210 -4.70 30.63 13.31
N LEU A 211 -4.39 31.69 14.06
CA LEU A 211 -5.30 32.32 15.02
C LEU A 211 -6.51 32.94 14.33
N GLN A 212 -6.36 33.57 13.17
CA GLN A 212 -7.47 34.07 12.36
C GLN A 212 -8.39 32.94 11.90
N THR A 213 -7.82 31.81 11.49
CA THR A 213 -8.58 30.62 11.11
C THR A 213 -9.35 30.06 12.30
N GLU A 214 -8.72 30.00 13.46
CA GLU A 214 -9.36 29.55 14.70
C GLU A 214 -10.53 30.47 15.13
N VAL A 215 -10.37 31.78 15.05
CA VAL A 215 -11.44 32.75 15.31
C VAL A 215 -12.61 32.58 14.34
N ASN A 216 -12.32 32.37 13.04
CA ASN A 216 -13.34 32.14 12.01
C ASN A 216 -14.07 30.81 12.23
N ILE A 217 -13.36 29.75 12.61
CA ILE A 217 -13.97 28.46 12.97
C ILE A 217 -14.87 28.62 14.19
N ASN A 218 -14.37 29.24 15.26
CA ASN A 218 -15.12 29.45 16.48
C ASN A 218 -16.38 30.30 16.24
N ARG A 219 -16.27 31.34 15.41
CA ARG A 219 -17.43 32.15 14.99
C ARG A 219 -18.43 31.30 14.22
N SER A 220 -17.98 30.52 13.24
CA SER A 220 -18.83 29.61 12.46
C SER A 220 -19.50 28.55 13.32
N VAL A 221 -18.79 28.02 14.32
CA VAL A 221 -19.33 27.06 15.30
C VAL A 221 -20.39 27.75 16.19
N GLN A 222 -20.11 28.95 16.70
CA GLN A 222 -21.08 29.71 17.50
C GLN A 222 -22.33 30.08 16.69
N GLU A 223 -22.18 30.52 15.44
CA GLU A 223 -23.29 30.79 14.54
C GLU A 223 -24.11 29.52 14.26
N LYS A 224 -23.47 28.37 14.07
CA LYS A 224 -24.13 27.06 13.92
C LYS A 224 -24.87 26.66 15.21
N ILE A 225 -24.22 26.81 16.36
CA ILE A 225 -24.84 26.51 17.67
C ILE A 225 -26.05 27.41 17.90
N ALA A 226 -25.90 28.72 17.66
CA ALA A 226 -27.01 29.68 17.80
C ALA A 226 -28.16 29.38 16.83
N LYS A 227 -27.82 28.95 15.59
CA LYS A 227 -28.80 28.53 14.60
C LYS A 227 -29.51 27.24 15.03
N THR A 228 -28.76 26.28 15.54
CA THR A 228 -29.29 25.00 16.04
C THR A 228 -30.14 25.22 17.30
N GLN A 229 -29.71 26.08 18.21
CA GLN A 229 -30.53 26.44 19.40
C GLN A 229 -31.83 27.18 19.00
N LYS A 230 -31.75 28.09 18.02
CA LYS A 230 -32.93 28.76 17.46
C LYS A 230 -33.85 27.76 16.73
N GLU A 231 -33.31 26.83 16.00
CA GLU A 231 -34.06 25.73 15.35
C GLU A 231 -34.68 24.79 16.40
N LEU A 232 -33.95 24.45 17.46
CA LEU A 232 -34.47 23.68 18.59
C LEU A 232 -35.62 24.41 19.29
N TYR A 233 -35.43 25.70 19.59
CA TYR A 233 -36.49 26.53 20.21
C TYR A 233 -37.71 26.66 19.30
N LEU A 234 -37.53 26.90 18.01
CA LEU A 234 -38.60 26.95 17.02
C LEU A 234 -39.28 25.57 16.86
N ASN A 235 -38.53 24.50 16.89
CA ASN A 235 -39.06 23.14 16.86
C ASN A 235 -39.80 22.78 18.15
N GLU A 236 -39.35 23.20 19.33
CA GLU A 236 -40.08 23.05 20.58
C GLU A 236 -41.39 23.85 20.55
N LYS A 237 -41.33 25.06 20.05
CA LYS A 237 -42.51 25.92 19.91
C LYS A 237 -43.49 25.35 18.89
N LEU A 238 -42.99 24.85 17.76
CA LEU A 238 -43.77 24.11 16.77
C LEU A 238 -44.38 22.83 17.37
N LYS A 239 -43.67 22.18 18.25
CA LYS A 239 -44.11 20.97 18.94
C LYS A 239 -45.20 21.24 19.97
N TYR A 240 -45.08 22.37 20.69
CA TYR A 240 -46.12 22.80 21.60
C TYR A 240 -47.44 23.16 20.85
N ILE A 241 -47.29 23.85 19.71
CA ILE A 241 -48.40 24.17 18.80
C ILE A 241 -48.97 22.88 18.16
N LYS A 242 -48.13 21.95 17.75
CA LYS A 242 -48.54 20.65 17.19
C LYS A 242 -49.21 19.74 18.24
N LYS A 243 -48.80 19.83 19.51
CA LYS A 243 -49.39 19.10 20.63
C LYS A 243 -50.78 19.63 20.98
N GLU A 244 -50.96 20.95 20.90
CA GLU A 244 -52.30 21.58 21.03
C GLU A 244 -53.23 21.30 19.83
N LEU A 245 -52.64 21.11 18.64
CA LEU A 245 -53.37 20.73 17.43
C LEU A 245 -53.52 19.21 17.23
N GLY A 246 -53.05 18.37 18.12
CA GLY A 246 -53.25 16.91 18.11
C GLY A 246 -52.62 16.18 16.93
N GLN A 247 -51.53 16.71 16.34
CA GLN A 247 -50.91 16.11 15.15
C GLN A 247 -49.38 15.89 15.32
N ASP A 248 -48.90 14.67 15.04
CA ASP A 248 -47.70 14.23 14.37
C ASP A 248 -46.78 13.17 15.06
N GLU A 249 -46.70 13.04 16.36
CA GLU A 249 -45.86 11.99 16.95
C GLU A 249 -46.49 10.61 16.84
N ASP A 250 -47.78 10.52 16.96
CA ASP A 250 -48.58 9.33 16.70
C ASP A 250 -48.48 8.86 15.23
N LYS A 251 -48.17 9.77 14.29
CA LYS A 251 -48.14 9.48 12.88
C LYS A 251 -46.87 8.71 12.49
N GLU A 252 -45.71 9.13 12.97
CA GLU A 252 -44.42 8.46 12.71
C GLU A 252 -44.42 7.02 13.27
N ILE A 253 -44.82 6.88 14.53
CA ILE A 253 -44.96 5.57 15.17
C ILE A 253 -46.00 4.70 14.48
N ARG A 254 -47.14 5.29 14.09
CA ARG A 254 -48.16 4.58 13.30
C ARG A 254 -47.65 4.17 11.92
N GLU A 255 -46.83 4.99 11.27
CA GLU A 255 -46.18 4.64 10.00
C GLU A 255 -45.16 3.52 10.15
N LEU A 256 -44.32 3.58 11.20
CA LEU A 256 -43.41 2.49 11.53
C LEU A 256 -44.16 1.20 11.80
N LYS A 257 -45.23 1.24 12.62
CA LYS A 257 -46.12 0.08 12.86
C LYS A 257 -46.73 -0.49 11.58
N LYS A 258 -47.17 0.39 10.68
CA LYS A 258 -47.73 -0.01 9.38
C LYS A 258 -46.66 -0.68 8.49
N LYS A 259 -45.44 -0.14 8.46
CA LYS A 259 -44.34 -0.69 7.71
C LYS A 259 -43.91 -2.06 8.26
N ILE A 260 -43.80 -2.19 9.57
CA ILE A 260 -43.47 -3.45 10.25
C ILE A 260 -44.52 -4.53 9.94
N LYS A 261 -45.80 -4.23 10.05
CA LYS A 261 -46.90 -5.18 9.74
C LYS A 261 -46.96 -5.60 8.26
N LYS A 262 -46.46 -4.77 7.33
CA LYS A 262 -46.38 -5.12 5.90
C LYS A 262 -45.24 -6.05 5.59
N LEU A 263 -44.22 -6.09 6.40
CA LEU A 263 -43.06 -6.97 6.22
C LEU A 263 -43.35 -8.34 6.81
N LYS A 264 -43.04 -9.40 6.07
CA LYS A 264 -43.19 -10.77 6.54
C LYS A 264 -41.99 -11.19 7.36
N PHE A 265 -41.94 -10.70 8.59
CA PHE A 265 -40.92 -11.10 9.57
C PHE A 265 -41.16 -12.51 10.12
N SER A 266 -40.09 -13.15 10.61
CA SER A 266 -40.24 -14.29 11.53
C SER A 266 -40.88 -13.80 12.85
N LYS A 267 -41.45 -14.71 13.62
CA LYS A 267 -42.10 -14.39 14.89
C LYS A 267 -41.17 -13.66 15.84
N GLU A 268 -39.94 -14.11 15.91
CA GLU A 268 -38.89 -13.52 16.78
C GLU A 268 -38.54 -12.08 16.41
N ILE A 269 -38.35 -11.80 15.12
CA ILE A 269 -38.03 -10.44 14.65
C ILE A 269 -39.22 -9.48 14.87
N ALA A 270 -40.44 -10.01 14.66
CA ALA A 270 -41.65 -9.21 14.90
C ALA A 270 -41.79 -8.83 16.37
N GLU A 271 -41.61 -9.79 17.31
CA GLU A 271 -41.65 -9.56 18.74
C GLU A 271 -40.57 -8.53 19.18
N LYS A 272 -39.35 -8.64 18.65
CA LYS A 272 -38.27 -7.70 18.94
C LYS A 272 -38.60 -6.30 18.42
N CYS A 273 -39.10 -6.16 17.21
CA CYS A 273 -39.54 -4.88 16.64
C CYS A 273 -40.67 -4.23 17.45
N GLU A 274 -41.65 -5.03 17.90
CA GLU A 274 -42.75 -4.57 18.75
C GLU A 274 -42.26 -4.11 20.12
N GLY A 275 -41.30 -4.84 20.70
CA GLY A 275 -40.63 -4.45 21.94
C GLY A 275 -39.86 -3.13 21.82
N GLU A 276 -39.12 -2.94 20.74
CA GLU A 276 -38.37 -1.69 20.50
C GLU A 276 -39.35 -0.51 20.20
N LEU A 277 -40.43 -0.77 19.48
CA LEU A 277 -41.51 0.24 19.28
C LEU A 277 -42.14 0.64 20.59
N ALA A 278 -42.47 -0.32 21.49
CA ALA A 278 -43.04 -0.04 22.79
C ALA A 278 -42.08 0.79 23.69
N LYS A 279 -40.76 0.57 23.53
CA LYS A 279 -39.71 1.41 24.18
C LYS A 279 -39.74 2.82 23.58
N LEU A 280 -39.77 2.95 22.25
CA LEU A 280 -39.80 4.23 21.57
C LEU A 280 -41.02 5.09 21.99
N GLU A 281 -42.18 4.46 22.16
CA GLU A 281 -43.40 5.10 22.65
C GLU A 281 -43.29 5.69 24.05
N LYS A 282 -42.46 5.06 24.91
CA LYS A 282 -42.23 5.48 26.29
C LYS A 282 -41.05 6.42 26.49
N THR A 283 -40.12 6.44 25.50
CA THR A 283 -38.88 7.21 25.59
C THR A 283 -39.11 8.65 25.13
N ASN A 284 -38.44 9.62 25.77
CA ASN A 284 -38.53 11.02 25.34
C ASN A 284 -38.01 11.14 23.88
N PRO A 285 -38.82 11.63 22.95
CA PRO A 285 -38.50 11.72 21.53
C PRO A 285 -37.18 12.46 21.19
N PHE A 286 -36.71 13.34 22.09
CA PHE A 286 -35.48 14.11 21.92
C PHE A 286 -34.25 13.48 22.60
N SER A 287 -34.45 12.37 23.26
CA SER A 287 -33.30 11.66 23.85
C SER A 287 -32.42 11.01 22.76
N SER A 288 -31.15 10.91 23.04
CA SER A 288 -30.23 10.16 22.21
C SER A 288 -30.67 8.70 22.02
N GLU A 289 -31.32 8.15 23.07
CA GLU A 289 -31.85 6.79 23.08
C GLU A 289 -32.98 6.61 22.05
N ALA A 290 -33.92 7.57 21.96
CA ALA A 290 -34.95 7.53 20.93
C ALA A 290 -34.35 7.54 19.51
N GLY A 291 -33.29 8.31 19.30
CA GLY A 291 -32.55 8.32 18.04
C GLY A 291 -31.93 6.98 17.69
N VAL A 292 -31.35 6.30 18.69
CA VAL A 292 -30.76 4.94 18.50
C VAL A 292 -31.85 3.93 18.16
N ILE A 293 -33.00 3.95 18.86
CA ILE A 293 -34.11 3.03 18.59
C ILE A 293 -34.71 3.29 17.21
N ARG A 294 -34.91 4.56 16.80
CA ARG A 294 -35.36 4.90 15.46
C ARG A 294 -34.45 4.36 14.38
N ASN A 295 -33.15 4.64 14.49
CA ASN A 295 -32.15 4.18 13.52
C ASN A 295 -32.16 2.64 13.42
N TYR A 296 -32.27 1.94 14.55
CA TYR A 296 -32.36 0.48 14.57
C TYR A 296 -33.60 -0.03 13.80
N LEU A 297 -34.80 0.51 14.11
CA LEU A 297 -36.03 0.15 13.41
C LEU A 297 -35.97 0.48 11.92
N GLU A 298 -35.39 1.60 11.54
CA GLU A 298 -35.18 1.98 10.14
C GLU A 298 -34.24 1.00 9.42
N TRP A 299 -33.19 0.53 10.08
CA TRP A 299 -32.31 -0.49 9.52
C TRP A 299 -33.08 -1.78 9.27
N ILE A 300 -33.80 -2.31 10.26
CA ILE A 300 -34.57 -3.55 10.10
C ILE A 300 -35.63 -3.42 9.01
N ILE A 301 -36.37 -2.29 8.97
CA ILE A 301 -37.42 -2.05 7.96
C ILE A 301 -36.83 -1.93 6.55
N SER A 302 -35.61 -1.39 6.42
CA SER A 302 -34.96 -1.16 5.13
C SER A 302 -34.31 -2.40 4.53
N LEU A 303 -34.15 -3.46 5.32
CA LEU A 303 -33.57 -4.72 4.84
C LEU A 303 -34.59 -5.52 4.02
N PRO A 304 -34.14 -6.24 3.01
CA PRO A 304 -35.00 -7.16 2.24
C PRO A 304 -35.24 -8.45 3.01
N TRP A 305 -36.45 -8.70 3.45
CA TRP A 305 -36.82 -9.95 4.16
C TRP A 305 -37.50 -11.01 3.27
N SER A 306 -38.15 -10.58 2.20
CA SER A 306 -38.89 -11.48 1.31
C SER A 306 -38.74 -11.15 -0.18
N GLN A 307 -38.22 -9.95 -0.50
CA GLN A 307 -38.11 -9.50 -1.88
C GLN A 307 -36.98 -10.26 -2.61
N LYS A 308 -37.28 -10.89 -3.73
CA LYS A 308 -36.30 -11.63 -4.55
C LYS A 308 -36.38 -11.23 -6.01
N THR A 309 -35.26 -11.28 -6.71
CA THR A 309 -35.22 -11.25 -8.17
C THR A 309 -35.52 -12.63 -8.73
N ILE A 310 -36.15 -12.66 -9.89
CA ILE A 310 -36.39 -13.91 -10.62
C ILE A 310 -35.09 -14.27 -11.34
N ASN A 311 -34.49 -15.41 -10.97
CA ASN A 311 -33.25 -15.87 -11.60
C ASN A 311 -33.54 -16.26 -13.08
N ASN A 312 -32.57 -15.94 -13.92
CA ASN A 312 -32.54 -16.41 -15.30
C ASN A 312 -31.98 -17.86 -15.32
N ASN A 313 -32.76 -18.80 -15.82
CA ASN A 313 -32.38 -20.22 -15.87
C ASN A 313 -31.89 -20.67 -17.27
N ASN A 314 -31.66 -19.74 -18.18
CA ASN A 314 -31.22 -20.03 -19.56
C ASN A 314 -29.68 -19.93 -19.65
N LEU A 315 -29.00 -21.08 -19.81
CA LEU A 315 -27.53 -21.15 -19.94
C LEU A 315 -27.04 -20.51 -21.24
N ASP A 316 -27.76 -20.58 -22.35
CA ASP A 316 -27.34 -19.96 -23.61
C ASP A 316 -27.31 -18.45 -23.49
N LYS A 317 -28.31 -17.89 -22.78
CA LYS A 317 -28.30 -16.44 -22.47
C LYS A 317 -27.16 -16.07 -21.54
N ALA A 318 -26.85 -16.90 -20.56
CA ALA A 318 -25.71 -16.68 -19.68
C ALA A 318 -24.40 -16.70 -20.47
N LYS A 319 -24.22 -17.70 -21.35
CA LYS A 319 -23.07 -17.79 -22.25
C LYS A 319 -22.92 -16.53 -23.12
N LYS A 320 -24.03 -16.10 -23.73
CA LYS A 320 -24.06 -14.92 -24.58
C LYS A 320 -23.62 -13.66 -23.83
N ILE A 321 -24.09 -13.44 -22.60
CA ILE A 321 -23.69 -12.29 -21.75
C ILE A 321 -22.20 -12.34 -21.42
N LEU A 322 -21.68 -13.53 -21.08
CA LEU A 322 -20.26 -13.70 -20.80
C LEU A 322 -19.38 -13.44 -22.05
N ASP A 323 -19.83 -13.89 -23.23
CA ASP A 323 -19.10 -13.70 -24.48
C ASP A 323 -19.14 -12.25 -24.99
N GLU A 324 -20.25 -11.56 -24.78
CA GLU A 324 -20.39 -10.14 -25.11
C GLU A 324 -19.52 -9.24 -24.21
N ASN A 325 -19.41 -9.57 -22.92
CA ASN A 325 -18.70 -8.74 -21.95
C ASN A 325 -17.21 -9.06 -21.80
N HIS A 326 -16.79 -10.29 -22.18
CA HIS A 326 -15.42 -10.76 -22.01
C HIS A 326 -14.90 -11.43 -23.25
N TYR A 327 -13.81 -10.87 -23.76
CA TYR A 327 -13.06 -11.47 -24.86
C TYR A 327 -12.12 -12.56 -24.34
N ALA A 328 -11.96 -13.65 -25.07
CA ALA A 328 -11.20 -14.84 -24.68
C ALA A 328 -11.74 -15.49 -23.36
N LEU A 329 -10.89 -16.13 -22.58
CA LEU A 329 -11.19 -16.79 -21.29
C LEU A 329 -12.15 -18.00 -21.43
N GLU A 330 -12.12 -18.74 -22.56
CA GLU A 330 -13.06 -19.82 -22.88
C GLU A 330 -13.19 -20.84 -21.73
N LYS A 331 -12.06 -21.41 -21.28
CA LYS A 331 -12.05 -22.40 -20.17
C LYS A 331 -12.64 -21.84 -18.87
N ILE A 332 -12.45 -20.55 -18.62
CA ILE A 332 -12.95 -19.88 -17.41
C ILE A 332 -14.46 -19.66 -17.53
N LYS A 333 -14.91 -19.25 -18.71
CA LYS A 333 -16.35 -19.09 -19.00
C LYS A 333 -17.07 -20.44 -18.88
N ASP A 334 -16.47 -21.50 -19.40
CA ASP A 334 -17.06 -22.86 -19.30
C ASP A 334 -17.20 -23.29 -17.83
N ARG A 335 -16.18 -23.10 -17.00
CA ARG A 335 -16.28 -23.36 -15.56
C ARG A 335 -17.34 -22.51 -14.86
N ILE A 336 -17.44 -21.23 -15.22
CA ILE A 336 -18.50 -20.36 -14.70
C ILE A 336 -19.88 -20.87 -15.15
N LEU A 337 -20.01 -21.34 -16.39
CA LEU A 337 -21.26 -21.91 -16.89
C LEU A 337 -21.63 -23.23 -16.20
N GLU A 338 -20.65 -24.10 -15.91
CA GLU A 338 -20.83 -25.30 -15.10
C GLU A 338 -21.35 -24.95 -13.70
N PHE A 339 -20.72 -23.95 -13.05
CA PHE A 339 -21.17 -23.47 -11.74
C PHE A 339 -22.61 -22.92 -11.80
N ILE A 340 -22.93 -22.11 -12.83
CA ILE A 340 -24.29 -21.59 -13.06
C ILE A 340 -25.28 -22.73 -13.31
N ALA A 341 -24.89 -23.77 -14.05
CA ALA A 341 -25.76 -24.93 -14.34
C ALA A 341 -26.14 -25.71 -13.08
N VAL A 342 -25.16 -25.90 -12.18
CA VAL A 342 -25.39 -26.52 -10.87
C VAL A 342 -26.38 -25.70 -10.05
N GLN A 343 -26.19 -24.38 -9.99
CA GLN A 343 -27.07 -23.44 -9.28
C GLN A 343 -28.51 -23.47 -9.81
N ILE A 344 -28.66 -23.54 -11.13
CA ILE A 344 -29.99 -23.65 -11.77
C ILE A 344 -30.66 -24.98 -11.42
N LYS A 345 -29.89 -26.07 -11.38
CA LYS A 345 -30.41 -27.42 -11.15
C LYS A 345 -30.78 -27.67 -9.69
N THR A 346 -29.96 -27.21 -8.76
CA THR A 346 -30.17 -27.40 -7.32
C THR A 346 -31.20 -26.44 -6.74
N LYS A 347 -31.47 -25.29 -7.40
CA LYS A 347 -32.31 -24.18 -6.92
C LYS A 347 -31.87 -23.62 -5.56
N GLU A 348 -30.71 -24.01 -5.08
CA GLU A 348 -30.10 -23.60 -3.82
C GLU A 348 -28.73 -22.94 -4.10
N SER A 349 -28.36 -21.99 -3.28
CA SER A 349 -27.03 -21.38 -3.35
C SER A 349 -25.97 -22.15 -2.54
N LYS A 350 -26.24 -23.40 -2.21
CA LYS A 350 -25.35 -24.31 -1.51
C LYS A 350 -24.31 -24.87 -2.48
N GLY A 351 -23.09 -24.40 -2.37
CA GLY A 351 -21.96 -24.86 -3.18
C GLY A 351 -20.67 -24.13 -2.75
N PRO A 352 -19.53 -24.57 -3.23
CA PRO A 352 -18.27 -23.86 -2.97
C PRO A 352 -18.37 -22.44 -3.50
N ILE A 353 -17.69 -21.52 -2.84
CA ILE A 353 -17.68 -20.10 -3.20
C ILE A 353 -16.72 -19.93 -4.37
N LEU A 354 -17.17 -19.33 -5.44
CA LEU A 354 -16.33 -19.06 -6.58
C LEU A 354 -15.30 -17.98 -6.23
N CYS A 355 -14.01 -18.31 -6.29
CA CYS A 355 -12.91 -17.38 -6.05
C CYS A 355 -12.10 -17.13 -7.33
N LEU A 356 -12.13 -15.90 -7.83
CA LEU A 356 -11.40 -15.48 -9.02
C LEU A 356 -10.04 -14.94 -8.61
N VAL A 357 -8.97 -15.66 -8.93
CA VAL A 357 -7.60 -15.32 -8.54
C VAL A 357 -6.77 -14.95 -9.76
N GLY A 358 -6.03 -13.85 -9.69
CA GLY A 358 -5.13 -13.43 -10.77
C GLY A 358 -4.64 -11.99 -10.62
N ALA A 359 -3.78 -11.58 -11.52
CA ALA A 359 -3.16 -10.27 -11.52
C ALA A 359 -4.20 -9.12 -11.58
N PRO A 360 -3.84 -7.91 -11.13
CA PRO A 360 -4.71 -6.75 -11.29
C PRO A 360 -5.05 -6.48 -12.76
N GLY A 361 -6.32 -6.16 -13.03
CA GLY A 361 -6.76 -5.79 -14.38
C GLY A 361 -7.08 -6.94 -15.33
N VAL A 362 -7.08 -8.20 -14.88
CA VAL A 362 -7.48 -9.35 -15.71
C VAL A 362 -9.00 -9.57 -15.80
N GLY A 363 -9.79 -8.67 -15.23
CA GLY A 363 -11.26 -8.73 -15.37
C GLY A 363 -12.00 -9.44 -14.26
N LYS A 364 -11.39 -9.73 -13.10
CA LYS A 364 -12.05 -10.43 -11.97
C LYS A 364 -13.40 -9.81 -11.57
N THR A 365 -13.37 -8.51 -11.28
CA THR A 365 -14.54 -7.76 -10.83
C THR A 365 -15.63 -7.66 -11.91
N SER A 366 -15.23 -7.51 -13.18
CA SER A 366 -16.17 -7.47 -14.31
C SER A 366 -16.79 -8.83 -14.59
N LEU A 367 -16.04 -9.94 -14.45
CA LEU A 367 -16.56 -11.30 -14.53
C LEU A 367 -17.63 -11.56 -13.47
N ALA A 368 -17.38 -11.17 -12.22
CA ALA A 368 -18.37 -11.30 -11.15
C ALA A 368 -19.66 -10.51 -11.45
N LYS A 369 -19.52 -9.32 -12.02
CA LYS A 369 -20.70 -8.56 -12.48
C LYS A 369 -21.45 -9.27 -13.61
N SER A 370 -20.73 -9.82 -14.58
CA SER A 370 -21.36 -10.58 -15.68
C SER A 370 -22.02 -11.85 -15.22
N ILE A 371 -21.50 -12.51 -14.16
CA ILE A 371 -22.18 -13.64 -13.50
C ILE A 371 -23.52 -13.17 -12.89
N ALA A 372 -23.52 -12.03 -12.20
CA ALA A 372 -24.74 -11.46 -11.64
C ALA A 372 -25.78 -11.13 -12.74
N ASP A 373 -25.34 -10.48 -13.81
CA ASP A 373 -26.18 -10.11 -14.95
C ASP A 373 -26.72 -11.37 -15.66
N SER A 374 -25.91 -12.42 -15.79
CA SER A 374 -26.30 -13.71 -16.39
C SER A 374 -27.43 -14.40 -15.62
N LEU A 375 -27.39 -14.31 -14.29
CA LEU A 375 -28.40 -14.86 -13.40
C LEU A 375 -29.57 -13.89 -13.11
N ASN A 376 -29.52 -12.66 -13.62
CA ASN A 376 -30.45 -11.58 -13.32
C ASN A 376 -30.51 -11.27 -11.80
N ARG A 377 -29.36 -11.36 -11.11
CA ARG A 377 -29.22 -11.02 -9.68
C ARG A 377 -28.73 -9.59 -9.52
N LYS A 378 -29.15 -8.92 -8.46
CA LYS A 378 -28.59 -7.62 -8.10
C LYS A 378 -27.14 -7.78 -7.66
N TYR A 379 -26.25 -6.99 -8.23
CA TYR A 379 -24.83 -6.99 -7.93
C TYR A 379 -24.48 -5.97 -6.85
N VAL A 380 -23.77 -6.38 -5.82
CA VAL A 380 -23.19 -5.48 -4.80
C VAL A 380 -21.75 -5.88 -4.58
N LYS A 381 -20.86 -4.89 -4.49
CA LYS A 381 -19.44 -5.08 -4.22
C LYS A 381 -19.13 -4.67 -2.78
N VAL A 382 -18.41 -5.52 -2.07
CA VAL A 382 -17.82 -5.32 -0.75
C VAL A 382 -16.31 -5.39 -0.87
N SER A 383 -15.61 -4.33 -0.53
CA SER A 383 -14.15 -4.34 -0.46
C SER A 383 -13.71 -4.83 0.92
N LEU A 384 -12.92 -5.90 0.94
CA LEU A 384 -12.33 -6.48 2.14
C LEU A 384 -10.84 -6.09 2.30
N GLY A 385 -10.28 -5.40 1.30
CA GLY A 385 -8.90 -4.93 1.37
C GLY A 385 -8.74 -3.89 2.48
N GLY A 386 -7.86 -4.18 3.44
CA GLY A 386 -7.58 -3.30 4.58
C GLY A 386 -8.51 -3.48 5.77
N VAL A 387 -9.45 -4.42 5.73
CA VAL A 387 -10.28 -4.80 6.88
C VAL A 387 -9.41 -5.53 7.90
N LYS A 388 -9.44 -5.06 9.14
CA LYS A 388 -8.66 -5.60 10.25
C LYS A 388 -9.52 -5.97 11.46
N ASP A 389 -10.71 -5.38 11.57
CA ASP A 389 -11.62 -5.52 12.69
C ASP A 389 -12.83 -6.38 12.27
N GLU A 390 -13.14 -7.37 13.08
CA GLU A 390 -14.31 -8.24 12.90
C GLU A 390 -15.62 -7.45 12.87
N SER A 391 -15.70 -6.36 13.61
CA SER A 391 -16.87 -5.49 13.66
C SER A 391 -17.21 -4.83 12.32
N GLU A 392 -16.23 -4.70 11.39
CA GLU A 392 -16.56 -4.25 10.03
C GLU A 392 -17.43 -5.27 9.27
N ILE A 393 -17.36 -6.57 9.61
CA ILE A 393 -18.16 -7.64 9.00
C ILE A 393 -19.47 -7.84 9.76
N ARG A 394 -19.39 -7.98 11.11
CA ARG A 394 -20.49 -8.29 12.01
C ARG A 394 -21.20 -7.06 12.61
N GLY A 395 -20.70 -5.86 12.36
CA GLY A 395 -21.25 -4.63 12.95
C GLY A 395 -20.81 -4.38 14.38
N HIS A 396 -21.02 -3.15 14.84
CA HIS A 396 -20.77 -2.73 16.21
C HIS A 396 -22.04 -2.88 17.06
N ARG A 397 -21.88 -3.19 18.35
CA ARG A 397 -23.03 -3.19 19.27
C ARG A 397 -23.70 -1.83 19.27
N ARG A 398 -25.03 -1.82 19.20
CA ARG A 398 -25.85 -0.59 19.07
C ARG A 398 -25.74 0.40 20.25
N THR A 399 -25.17 -0.03 21.37
CA THR A 399 -24.95 0.83 22.54
C THR A 399 -23.90 1.92 22.31
N TYR A 400 -23.06 1.81 21.30
CA TYR A 400 -22.06 2.82 20.96
C TYR A 400 -22.64 3.91 20.06
N ILE A 401 -22.33 5.16 20.37
CA ILE A 401 -22.76 6.30 19.54
C ILE A 401 -22.10 6.19 18.15
N GLY A 402 -22.93 6.23 17.10
CA GLY A 402 -22.44 6.10 15.72
C GLY A 402 -22.27 4.66 15.23
N SER A 403 -22.69 3.65 16.01
CA SER A 403 -22.68 2.26 15.59
C SER A 403 -23.49 2.02 14.31
N LEU A 404 -22.97 1.11 13.48
CA LEU A 404 -23.60 0.71 12.22
C LEU A 404 -23.56 -0.81 12.08
N PRO A 405 -24.52 -1.41 11.35
CA PRO A 405 -24.43 -2.83 10.96
C PRO A 405 -23.17 -3.10 10.14
N GLY A 406 -22.75 -4.36 10.12
CA GLY A 406 -21.61 -4.83 9.33
C GLY A 406 -21.79 -4.65 7.83
N LYS A 407 -20.68 -4.69 7.09
CA LYS A 407 -20.63 -4.49 5.62
C LYS A 407 -21.56 -5.45 4.87
N ILE A 408 -21.78 -6.65 5.39
CA ILE A 408 -22.67 -7.65 4.77
C ILE A 408 -24.11 -7.17 4.84
N ILE A 409 -24.58 -6.78 6.01
CA ILE A 409 -25.94 -6.26 6.20
C ILE A 409 -26.16 -4.94 5.44
N GLN A 410 -25.18 -4.07 5.44
CA GLN A 410 -25.23 -2.84 4.63
C GLN A 410 -25.35 -3.16 3.13
N SER A 411 -24.72 -4.23 2.68
CA SER A 411 -24.81 -4.69 1.29
C SER A 411 -26.19 -5.26 0.96
N MET A 412 -26.81 -5.97 1.89
CA MET A 412 -28.18 -6.44 1.73
C MET A 412 -29.16 -5.27 1.60
N LYS A 413 -29.00 -4.23 2.41
CA LYS A 413 -29.80 -2.99 2.28
C LYS A 413 -29.63 -2.32 0.90
N LYS A 414 -28.39 -2.28 0.36
CA LYS A 414 -28.10 -1.74 -0.98
C LYS A 414 -28.74 -2.60 -2.08
N ALA A 415 -28.69 -3.92 -1.92
CA ALA A 415 -29.26 -4.86 -2.89
C ALA A 415 -30.77 -4.78 -2.99
N LYS A 416 -31.46 -4.52 -1.88
CA LYS A 416 -32.94 -4.49 -1.74
C LYS A 416 -33.62 -5.82 -2.11
N VAL A 417 -32.88 -6.91 -2.18
CA VAL A 417 -33.37 -8.26 -2.48
C VAL A 417 -32.62 -9.28 -1.63
N ILE A 418 -33.25 -10.42 -1.33
CA ILE A 418 -32.68 -11.49 -0.49
C ILE A 418 -31.68 -12.38 -1.23
N ASN A 419 -31.67 -12.34 -2.57
CA ASN A 419 -30.83 -13.18 -3.43
C ASN A 419 -29.87 -12.39 -4.32
N PRO A 420 -29.14 -11.41 -3.79
CA PRO A 420 -28.13 -10.69 -4.57
C PRO A 420 -26.93 -11.58 -4.87
N LEU A 421 -26.07 -11.12 -5.78
CA LEU A 421 -24.69 -11.54 -5.85
C LEU A 421 -23.84 -10.50 -5.12
N ILE A 422 -23.15 -10.92 -4.08
CA ILE A 422 -22.19 -10.08 -3.32
C ILE A 422 -20.78 -10.48 -3.74
N LEU A 423 -20.08 -9.53 -4.31
CA LEU A 423 -18.66 -9.66 -4.62
C LEU A 423 -17.80 -9.24 -3.41
N LEU A 424 -17.04 -10.18 -2.89
CA LEU A 424 -16.03 -9.98 -1.86
C LEU A 424 -14.69 -9.68 -2.54
N ASP A 425 -14.35 -8.40 -2.66
CA ASP A 425 -13.17 -7.98 -3.41
C ASP A 425 -11.94 -7.89 -2.51
N GLU A 426 -10.80 -8.38 -3.01
CA GLU A 426 -9.50 -8.35 -2.34
C GLU A 426 -9.47 -9.12 -1.00
N VAL A 427 -10.00 -10.36 -0.98
CA VAL A 427 -10.00 -11.21 0.23
C VAL A 427 -8.59 -11.58 0.71
N ASP A 428 -7.60 -11.52 -0.16
CA ASP A 428 -6.18 -11.76 0.13
C ASP A 428 -5.51 -10.60 0.89
N LYS A 429 -6.19 -9.48 1.05
CA LYS A 429 -5.67 -8.29 1.75
C LYS A 429 -6.34 -8.06 3.11
N MET A 430 -7.11 -9.01 3.59
CA MET A 430 -7.57 -9.02 4.98
C MET A 430 -6.39 -9.36 5.89
N SER A 431 -6.31 -8.71 7.03
CA SER A 431 -5.31 -9.01 8.05
C SER A 431 -5.98 -9.08 9.42
N SER A 432 -5.52 -10.00 10.26
CA SER A 432 -5.91 -10.05 11.67
C SER A 432 -4.99 -9.15 12.50
N ASP A 433 -5.53 -8.48 13.50
CA ASP A 433 -4.77 -7.79 14.54
C ASP A 433 -5.37 -8.10 15.92
N PHE A 434 -4.90 -7.40 16.96
CA PHE A 434 -5.39 -7.58 18.33
C PHE A 434 -6.88 -7.22 18.53
N ARG A 435 -7.55 -6.64 17.53
CA ARG A 435 -8.98 -6.25 17.59
C ARG A 435 -9.92 -7.33 17.08
N GLY A 436 -9.39 -8.40 16.50
CA GLY A 436 -10.20 -9.52 16.03
C GLY A 436 -9.68 -10.19 14.77
N ASP A 437 -10.39 -11.21 14.34
CA ASP A 437 -10.09 -11.95 13.13
C ASP A 437 -11.26 -11.85 12.14
N PRO A 438 -11.20 -10.91 11.18
CA PRO A 438 -12.25 -10.79 10.17
C PRO A 438 -12.41 -12.04 9.28
N ALA A 439 -11.37 -12.90 9.20
CA ALA A 439 -11.47 -14.15 8.46
C ALA A 439 -12.42 -15.13 9.15
N SER A 440 -12.41 -15.21 10.48
CA SER A 440 -13.35 -16.02 11.25
C SER A 440 -14.79 -15.52 11.07
N ALA A 441 -15.03 -14.21 11.10
CA ALA A 441 -16.35 -13.66 10.80
C ALA A 441 -16.82 -13.98 9.37
N MET A 442 -15.90 -13.94 8.40
CA MET A 442 -16.22 -14.33 7.03
C MET A 442 -16.53 -15.81 6.86
N LEU A 443 -15.95 -16.70 7.69
CA LEU A 443 -16.31 -18.13 7.67
C LEU A 443 -17.77 -18.33 7.99
N GLU A 444 -18.32 -17.64 8.99
CA GLU A 444 -19.74 -17.73 9.34
C GLU A 444 -20.64 -17.21 8.20
N VAL A 445 -20.26 -16.13 7.55
CA VAL A 445 -21.00 -15.58 6.39
C VAL A 445 -21.01 -16.56 5.21
N LEU A 446 -19.89 -17.26 5.01
CA LEU A 446 -19.66 -18.08 3.83
C LEU A 446 -20.02 -19.56 4.02
N ASP A 447 -20.18 -20.00 5.25
CA ASP A 447 -20.55 -21.37 5.56
C ASP A 447 -22.04 -21.62 5.30
N PRO A 448 -22.44 -22.50 4.37
CA PRO A 448 -23.84 -22.80 4.09
C PRO A 448 -24.60 -23.41 5.29
N GLU A 449 -23.87 -23.98 6.27
CA GLU A 449 -24.46 -24.53 7.48
C GLU A 449 -24.76 -23.46 8.53
N GLN A 450 -24.08 -22.33 8.49
CA GLN A 450 -24.20 -21.27 9.49
C GLN A 450 -24.86 -20.00 8.95
N ASN A 451 -24.72 -19.70 7.66
CA ASN A 451 -25.14 -18.44 7.06
C ASN A 451 -26.67 -18.19 7.03
N HIS A 452 -27.48 -19.21 7.31
CA HIS A 452 -28.93 -19.04 7.44
C HIS A 452 -29.32 -18.32 8.74
N ASN A 453 -28.45 -18.33 9.75
CA ASN A 453 -28.60 -17.67 11.04
C ASN A 453 -27.47 -16.65 11.29
N PHE A 454 -27.08 -15.91 10.28
CA PHE A 454 -26.03 -14.91 10.44
C PHE A 454 -26.45 -13.82 11.44
N ASN A 455 -25.69 -13.66 12.52
CA ASN A 455 -25.97 -12.70 13.57
C ASN A 455 -25.05 -11.48 13.48
N ASP A 456 -25.64 -10.33 13.13
CA ASP A 456 -24.96 -9.03 13.16
C ASP A 456 -25.13 -8.40 14.55
N HIS A 457 -24.04 -7.91 15.13
CA HIS A 457 -24.01 -7.36 16.48
C HIS A 457 -24.85 -6.08 16.65
N TYR A 458 -25.12 -5.36 15.57
CA TYR A 458 -26.00 -4.19 15.58
C TYR A 458 -27.47 -4.61 15.50
N LEU A 459 -27.79 -5.58 14.63
CA LEU A 459 -29.16 -6.04 14.45
C LEU A 459 -29.61 -6.91 15.61
N GLU A 460 -28.71 -7.74 16.16
CA GLU A 460 -28.99 -8.72 17.23
C GLU A 460 -30.20 -9.64 16.90
N VAL A 461 -30.44 -9.86 15.61
CA VAL A 461 -31.41 -10.82 15.09
C VAL A 461 -30.76 -11.61 13.97
N ASP A 462 -31.17 -12.86 13.83
CA ASP A 462 -30.65 -13.72 12.79
C ASP A 462 -31.15 -13.25 11.42
N TYR A 463 -30.20 -13.19 10.46
CA TYR A 463 -30.49 -12.79 9.10
C TYR A 463 -30.08 -13.90 8.13
N ASP A 464 -31.04 -14.38 7.32
CA ASP A 464 -30.83 -15.47 6.37
C ASP A 464 -30.03 -15.01 5.14
N LEU A 465 -28.77 -15.42 5.05
CA LEU A 465 -27.90 -15.23 3.91
C LEU A 465 -27.85 -16.43 2.95
N SER A 466 -28.59 -17.50 3.20
CA SER A 466 -28.55 -18.76 2.42
C SER A 466 -28.90 -18.59 0.94
N LYS A 467 -29.62 -17.52 0.58
CA LYS A 467 -30.00 -17.19 -0.80
C LYS A 467 -29.03 -16.24 -1.50
N VAL A 468 -28.08 -15.70 -0.76
CA VAL A 468 -27.05 -14.83 -1.28
C VAL A 468 -26.02 -15.66 -2.05
N MET A 469 -25.61 -15.19 -3.19
CA MET A 469 -24.50 -15.77 -3.93
C MET A 469 -23.24 -14.95 -3.63
N PHE A 470 -22.24 -15.59 -3.04
CA PHE A 470 -20.95 -14.97 -2.81
C PHE A 470 -19.97 -15.35 -3.92
N VAL A 471 -19.23 -14.34 -4.40
CA VAL A 471 -18.09 -14.51 -5.30
C VAL A 471 -16.92 -13.74 -4.68
N ALA A 472 -15.78 -14.37 -4.61
CA ALA A 472 -14.58 -13.73 -4.06
C ALA A 472 -13.57 -13.36 -5.16
N THR A 473 -12.77 -12.33 -4.93
CA THR A 473 -11.59 -12.03 -5.76
C THR A 473 -10.35 -11.91 -4.91
N ALA A 474 -9.23 -12.36 -5.45
CA ALA A 474 -7.92 -12.23 -4.85
C ALA A 474 -6.85 -11.95 -5.92
N ASN A 475 -5.76 -11.34 -5.54
CA ASN A 475 -4.60 -11.22 -6.43
C ASN A 475 -3.66 -12.41 -6.24
N SER A 476 -3.50 -12.89 -5.01
CA SER A 476 -2.65 -14.02 -4.64
C SER A 476 -3.39 -15.00 -3.74
N LEU A 477 -3.09 -16.29 -3.89
CA LEU A 477 -3.61 -17.32 -2.99
C LEU A 477 -2.93 -17.34 -1.63
N ALA A 478 -1.69 -16.88 -1.56
CA ALA A 478 -0.91 -16.89 -0.32
C ALA A 478 -1.49 -15.97 0.77
N GLY A 479 -2.17 -14.89 0.36
CA GLY A 479 -2.82 -13.97 1.30
C GLY A 479 -4.18 -14.43 1.80
N ILE A 480 -4.75 -15.51 1.24
CA ILE A 480 -6.06 -16.03 1.68
C ILE A 480 -5.85 -17.00 2.84
N PRO A 481 -6.47 -16.77 4.02
CA PRO A 481 -6.44 -17.71 5.12
C PRO A 481 -6.88 -19.11 4.71
N ILE A 482 -6.15 -20.14 5.17
CA ILE A 482 -6.39 -21.54 4.78
C ILE A 482 -7.84 -21.97 4.98
N PRO A 483 -8.52 -21.70 6.12
CA PRO A 483 -9.90 -22.11 6.33
C PRO A 483 -10.89 -21.51 5.32
N LEU A 484 -10.65 -20.28 4.87
CA LEU A 484 -11.45 -19.65 3.82
C LEU A 484 -11.19 -20.29 2.45
N ARG A 485 -9.91 -20.58 2.17
CA ARG A 485 -9.50 -21.18 0.90
C ARG A 485 -10.10 -22.56 0.68
N ASP A 486 -10.22 -23.35 1.73
CA ASP A 486 -10.78 -24.71 1.65
C ASP A 486 -12.28 -24.74 1.30
N ARG A 487 -12.99 -23.60 1.47
CA ARG A 487 -14.39 -23.42 1.08
C ARG A 487 -14.58 -22.78 -0.29
N MET A 488 -13.46 -22.48 -0.98
CA MET A 488 -13.49 -21.76 -2.25
C MET A 488 -13.15 -22.66 -3.43
N GLU A 489 -13.94 -22.57 -4.48
CA GLU A 489 -13.58 -23.08 -5.80
C GLU A 489 -12.71 -22.03 -6.51
N ILE A 490 -11.43 -22.34 -6.67
CA ILE A 490 -10.44 -21.41 -7.18
C ILE A 490 -10.40 -21.47 -8.71
N ILE A 491 -10.72 -20.34 -9.34
CA ILE A 491 -10.52 -20.13 -10.77
C ILE A 491 -9.37 -19.15 -10.98
N ARG A 492 -8.29 -19.65 -11.56
CA ARG A 492 -7.11 -18.81 -11.86
C ARG A 492 -7.30 -18.09 -13.19
N LEU A 493 -7.23 -16.75 -13.16
CA LEU A 493 -7.21 -15.90 -14.33
C LEU A 493 -5.74 -15.56 -14.66
N ALA A 494 -5.26 -16.11 -15.75
CA ALA A 494 -3.96 -15.76 -16.29
C ALA A 494 -3.98 -14.38 -16.97
N GLY A 495 -2.81 -13.83 -17.26
CA GLY A 495 -2.67 -12.61 -18.04
C GLY A 495 -3.12 -12.80 -19.49
N TYR A 496 -3.32 -11.69 -20.18
CA TYR A 496 -3.71 -11.64 -21.60
C TYR A 496 -2.48 -11.60 -22.51
N THR A 497 -2.62 -12.22 -23.70
CA THR A 497 -1.67 -12.04 -24.81
C THR A 497 -1.79 -10.62 -25.38
N GLU A 498 -0.81 -10.18 -26.17
CA GLU A 498 -0.88 -8.88 -26.85
C GLU A 498 -2.09 -8.79 -27.78
N ASN A 499 -2.41 -9.87 -28.48
CA ASN A 499 -3.56 -9.94 -29.37
C ASN A 499 -4.88 -9.89 -28.59
N GLU A 500 -4.98 -10.61 -27.45
CA GLU A 500 -6.14 -10.53 -26.57
C GLU A 500 -6.31 -9.09 -26.02
N LYS A 501 -5.22 -8.43 -25.59
CA LYS A 501 -5.25 -7.02 -25.12
C LYS A 501 -5.71 -6.08 -26.24
N LEU A 502 -5.24 -6.29 -27.47
CA LEU A 502 -5.67 -5.52 -28.65
C LEU A 502 -7.18 -5.66 -28.87
N GLN A 503 -7.69 -6.89 -28.85
CA GLN A 503 -9.13 -7.14 -29.06
C GLN A 503 -9.97 -6.56 -27.90
N ILE A 504 -9.52 -6.72 -26.65
CA ILE A 504 -10.18 -6.12 -25.48
C ILE A 504 -10.20 -4.59 -25.60
N ALA A 505 -9.10 -3.99 -26.02
CA ALA A 505 -9.01 -2.55 -26.22
C ALA A 505 -10.04 -2.07 -27.25
N LYS A 506 -10.14 -2.74 -28.38
CA LYS A 506 -11.08 -2.39 -29.46
C LYS A 506 -12.54 -2.59 -29.07
N LYS A 507 -12.86 -3.75 -28.47
CA LYS A 507 -14.26 -4.13 -28.21
C LYS A 507 -14.84 -3.49 -26.94
N HIS A 508 -13.99 -3.23 -25.94
CA HIS A 508 -14.46 -2.83 -24.62
C HIS A 508 -13.87 -1.49 -24.13
N LEU A 509 -12.51 -1.33 -24.16
CA LEU A 509 -11.89 -0.17 -23.51
C LEU A 509 -12.14 1.12 -24.31
N ILE A 510 -11.91 1.12 -25.62
CA ILE A 510 -12.10 2.31 -26.46
C ILE A 510 -13.56 2.79 -26.45
N PRO A 511 -14.58 1.92 -26.63
CA PRO A 511 -15.98 2.33 -26.53
C PRO A 511 -16.35 2.90 -25.14
N SER A 512 -15.85 2.28 -24.05
CA SER A 512 -16.05 2.80 -22.70
C SER A 512 -15.42 4.19 -22.53
N GLN A 513 -14.17 4.35 -22.97
CA GLN A 513 -13.46 5.62 -22.84
C GLN A 513 -14.04 6.72 -23.73
N LYS A 514 -14.59 6.40 -24.89
CA LYS A 514 -15.34 7.35 -25.69
C LYS A 514 -16.55 7.88 -24.94
N LYS A 515 -17.36 6.96 -24.38
CA LYS A 515 -18.55 7.31 -23.58
C LYS A 515 -18.21 8.15 -22.36
N GLU A 516 -17.19 7.76 -21.59
CA GLU A 516 -16.76 8.44 -20.39
C GLU A 516 -16.20 9.85 -20.63
N ASN A 517 -15.56 10.06 -21.80
CA ASN A 517 -14.98 11.35 -22.16
C ASN A 517 -15.85 12.16 -23.14
N GLY A 518 -17.09 11.73 -23.43
CA GLY A 518 -18.03 12.44 -24.27
C GLY A 518 -17.63 12.51 -25.75
N LEU A 519 -16.87 11.52 -26.24
CA LEU A 519 -16.40 11.46 -27.62
C LEU A 519 -17.27 10.52 -28.45
N SER A 520 -17.64 10.97 -29.65
CA SER A 520 -18.37 10.16 -30.61
C SER A 520 -17.46 9.14 -31.32
N GLU A 521 -18.08 8.16 -32.01
CA GLU A 521 -17.35 7.14 -32.75
C GLU A 521 -16.43 7.73 -33.85
N LYS A 522 -16.79 8.88 -34.40
CA LYS A 522 -16.05 9.53 -35.49
C LYS A 522 -14.89 10.39 -34.98
N GLU A 523 -15.03 10.94 -33.78
CA GLU A 523 -14.06 11.89 -33.20
C GLU A 523 -12.77 11.24 -32.69
N PHE A 524 -12.83 10.01 -32.22
CA PHE A 524 -11.67 9.32 -31.63
C PHE A 524 -11.45 7.98 -32.30
N LYS A 525 -10.35 7.86 -33.06
CA LYS A 525 -9.93 6.61 -33.69
C LYS A 525 -8.49 6.31 -33.34
N VAL A 526 -8.20 5.04 -33.05
CA VAL A 526 -6.84 4.55 -32.76
C VAL A 526 -6.59 3.36 -33.66
N SER A 527 -5.47 3.38 -34.40
CA SER A 527 -5.11 2.27 -35.28
C SER A 527 -4.63 1.05 -34.49
N ASP A 528 -4.75 -0.14 -35.08
CA ASP A 528 -4.29 -1.39 -34.46
C ASP A 528 -2.79 -1.36 -34.14
N LYS A 529 -1.99 -0.77 -35.05
CA LYS A 529 -0.55 -0.60 -34.86
C LYS A 529 -0.23 0.32 -33.67
N ALA A 530 -0.94 1.45 -33.58
CA ALA A 530 -0.78 2.36 -32.45
C ALA A 530 -1.19 1.70 -31.12
N LEU A 531 -2.24 0.86 -31.11
CA LEU A 531 -2.65 0.09 -29.93
C LEU A 531 -1.59 -0.96 -29.52
N LEU A 532 -1.00 -1.65 -30.48
CA LEU A 532 0.10 -2.59 -30.23
C LEU A 532 1.33 -1.88 -29.67
N GLU A 533 1.69 -0.72 -30.21
CA GLU A 533 2.76 0.09 -29.64
C GLU A 533 2.43 0.60 -28.24
N LEU A 534 1.18 1.03 -28.01
CA LEU A 534 0.73 1.46 -26.69
C LEU A 534 0.87 0.30 -25.68
N ILE A 535 0.49 -0.92 -26.06
CA ILE A 535 0.62 -2.11 -25.24
C ILE A 535 2.10 -2.41 -24.95
N ARG A 536 2.97 -2.33 -25.95
CA ARG A 536 4.39 -2.71 -25.84
C ARG A 536 5.24 -1.68 -25.14
N LYS A 537 5.05 -0.40 -25.44
CA LYS A 537 5.97 0.66 -25.01
C LYS A 537 5.45 1.50 -23.83
N TYR A 538 4.15 1.47 -23.54
CA TYR A 538 3.54 2.33 -22.51
C TYR A 538 2.89 1.58 -21.37
N THR A 539 2.74 0.23 -21.48
CA THR A 539 2.15 -0.58 -20.41
C THR A 539 3.03 -1.77 -20.05
N TYR A 540 3.09 -2.08 -18.77
CA TYR A 540 3.78 -3.27 -18.24
C TYR A 540 2.85 -3.92 -17.21
N GLU A 541 2.03 -4.87 -17.66
CA GLU A 541 1.01 -5.53 -16.83
C GLU A 541 0.51 -6.83 -17.46
N ALA A 542 0.06 -7.77 -16.62
CA ALA A 542 -0.62 -8.99 -17.09
C ALA A 542 -2.03 -8.70 -17.61
N GLY A 543 -2.73 -7.76 -17.00
CA GLY A 543 -4.09 -7.36 -17.35
C GLY A 543 -4.16 -6.20 -18.35
N VAL A 544 -5.23 -5.40 -18.24
CA VAL A 544 -5.52 -4.25 -19.10
C VAL A 544 -5.82 -2.95 -18.33
N ARG A 545 -5.46 -2.88 -17.05
CA ARG A 545 -5.78 -1.73 -16.19
C ARG A 545 -5.01 -0.47 -16.59
N ASN A 546 -3.69 -0.60 -16.81
CA ASN A 546 -2.86 0.50 -17.25
C ASN A 546 -3.14 0.84 -18.71
N LEU A 547 -3.41 -0.16 -19.56
CA LEU A 547 -3.84 0.05 -20.93
C LEU A 547 -5.12 0.91 -20.98
N ASN A 548 -6.10 0.62 -20.13
CA ASN A 548 -7.30 1.45 -20.02
C ASN A 548 -6.97 2.89 -19.59
N ARG A 549 -6.03 3.09 -18.67
CA ARG A 549 -5.57 4.42 -18.25
C ARG A 549 -4.89 5.18 -19.38
N GLU A 550 -4.04 4.51 -20.15
CA GLU A 550 -3.38 5.14 -21.31
C GLU A 550 -4.38 5.47 -22.41
N ILE A 551 -5.35 4.59 -22.72
CA ILE A 551 -6.44 4.90 -23.66
C ILE A 551 -7.27 6.10 -23.15
N ALA A 552 -7.56 6.18 -21.86
CA ALA A 552 -8.22 7.32 -21.26
C ALA A 552 -7.41 8.62 -21.41
N ASN A 553 -6.07 8.54 -21.29
CA ASN A 553 -5.17 9.68 -21.53
C ASN A 553 -5.25 10.14 -22.99
N LEU A 554 -5.23 9.19 -23.95
CA LEU A 554 -5.38 9.50 -25.37
C LEU A 554 -6.74 10.19 -25.64
N ALA A 555 -7.82 9.65 -25.06
CA ALA A 555 -9.17 10.19 -25.20
C ALA A 555 -9.28 11.63 -24.64
N ARG A 556 -8.77 11.89 -23.41
CA ARG A 556 -8.76 13.24 -22.84
C ARG A 556 -7.95 14.25 -23.64
N LYS A 557 -6.75 13.86 -24.12
CA LYS A 557 -5.94 14.73 -25.00
C LYS A 557 -6.61 15.00 -26.33
N THR A 558 -7.33 13.99 -26.85
CA THR A 558 -8.14 14.14 -28.07
C THR A 558 -9.28 15.12 -27.85
N ALA A 559 -10.07 14.97 -26.77
CA ALA A 559 -11.14 15.88 -26.42
C ALA A 559 -10.63 17.34 -26.30
N ARG A 560 -9.48 17.52 -25.60
CA ARG A 560 -8.84 18.83 -25.49
C ARG A 560 -8.48 19.41 -26.86
N LYS A 561 -7.87 18.60 -27.75
CA LYS A 561 -7.46 19.08 -29.10
C LYS A 561 -8.67 19.42 -29.99
N ILE A 562 -9.75 18.64 -29.91
CA ILE A 562 -10.99 18.89 -30.62
C ILE A 562 -11.57 20.25 -30.22
N ILE A 563 -11.70 20.51 -28.90
CA ILE A 563 -12.22 21.75 -28.37
C ILE A 563 -11.31 22.94 -28.71
N SER A 564 -9.99 22.81 -28.46
CA SER A 564 -9.04 23.93 -28.61
C SER A 564 -8.76 24.29 -30.07
N LYS A 565 -8.73 23.29 -30.99
CA LYS A 565 -8.40 23.48 -32.38
C LYS A 565 -9.59 23.38 -33.32
N LYS A 566 -10.82 23.22 -32.81
CA LYS A 566 -12.08 23.06 -33.57
C LYS A 566 -11.99 21.92 -34.61
N LEU A 567 -11.30 20.82 -34.25
CA LEU A 567 -11.15 19.66 -35.11
C LEU A 567 -12.45 18.83 -35.07
N THR A 568 -12.78 18.20 -36.21
CA THR A 568 -13.94 17.31 -36.32
C THR A 568 -13.65 15.87 -35.89
N SER A 569 -12.38 15.46 -36.01
CA SER A 569 -11.93 14.11 -35.64
C SER A 569 -10.43 14.07 -35.43
N VAL A 570 -9.98 13.07 -34.67
CA VAL A 570 -8.56 12.79 -34.44
C VAL A 570 -8.35 11.29 -34.67
N SER A 571 -7.38 10.96 -35.53
CA SER A 571 -6.91 9.60 -35.74
C SER A 571 -5.50 9.46 -35.13
N ILE A 572 -5.33 8.52 -34.23
CA ILE A 572 -4.04 8.22 -33.62
C ILE A 572 -3.46 6.99 -34.31
N ASP A 573 -2.30 7.18 -34.92
CA ASP A 573 -1.51 6.14 -35.56
C ASP A 573 -0.14 5.99 -34.91
N GLU A 574 0.67 5.08 -35.43
CA GLU A 574 2.01 4.79 -34.92
C GLU A 574 2.92 6.04 -34.94
N LYS A 575 2.76 6.92 -35.94
CA LYS A 575 3.64 8.09 -36.14
C LYS A 575 3.35 9.21 -35.16
N ASN A 576 2.08 9.39 -34.80
CA ASN A 576 1.65 10.46 -33.89
C ASN A 576 1.33 10.01 -32.48
N LEU A 577 1.49 8.71 -32.16
CA LEU A 577 1.22 8.17 -30.82
C LEU A 577 2.02 8.90 -29.74
N HIS A 578 3.28 9.22 -30.01
CA HIS A 578 4.16 9.92 -29.09
C HIS A 578 3.60 11.29 -28.65
N ASP A 579 2.92 12.03 -29.54
CA ASP A 579 2.33 13.34 -29.20
C ASP A 579 1.19 13.23 -28.18
N TYR A 580 0.56 12.07 -28.14
CA TYR A 580 -0.57 11.79 -27.23
C TYR A 580 -0.14 10.98 -26.00
N ALA A 581 0.67 9.95 -26.15
CA ALA A 581 1.09 9.08 -25.07
C ALA A 581 2.31 9.64 -24.29
N GLY A 582 3.14 10.48 -24.95
CA GLY A 582 4.38 11.02 -24.39
C GLY A 582 5.56 10.08 -24.61
N VAL A 583 6.58 10.19 -23.76
CA VAL A 583 7.81 9.39 -23.85
C VAL A 583 7.50 7.92 -23.57
N GLU A 584 8.13 7.02 -24.34
CA GLU A 584 8.06 5.58 -24.14
C GLU A 584 8.52 5.23 -22.71
N LYS A 585 7.73 4.43 -22.00
CA LYS A 585 7.94 4.11 -20.58
C LYS A 585 8.72 2.82 -20.39
N TYR A 586 8.54 1.88 -21.32
CA TYR A 586 9.07 0.54 -21.21
C TYR A 586 9.76 0.13 -22.51
N HIS A 587 10.97 -0.34 -22.35
CA HIS A 587 11.64 -1.13 -23.38
C HIS A 587 11.61 -2.56 -22.87
N TYR A 588 10.72 -3.38 -23.41
CA TYR A 588 10.77 -4.81 -23.10
C TYR A 588 12.17 -5.33 -23.38
N GLY A 589 12.70 -6.06 -22.41
CA GLY A 589 14.01 -6.68 -22.55
C GLY A 589 14.06 -7.43 -23.87
N ILE A 590 14.75 -6.85 -24.81
CA ILE A 590 15.12 -7.53 -26.02
C ILE A 590 16.10 -8.58 -25.52
N ALA A 591 15.75 -9.85 -25.67
CA ALA A 591 16.71 -10.93 -25.44
C ALA A 591 18.02 -10.46 -26.08
N THR A 592 19.10 -10.59 -25.36
CA THR A 592 20.42 -10.19 -25.88
C THR A 592 20.55 -10.68 -27.31
N THR A 593 20.88 -9.81 -28.24
CA THR A 593 20.92 -10.15 -29.67
C THR A 593 22.14 -10.96 -30.11
N ALA A 594 22.97 -11.38 -29.16
CA ALA A 594 24.21 -12.10 -29.41
C ALA A 594 24.46 -13.21 -28.39
N ASN A 595 25.04 -14.31 -28.86
CA ASN A 595 25.47 -15.40 -27.98
C ASN A 595 26.58 -14.90 -27.05
N ARG A 596 26.37 -15.00 -25.72
CA ARG A 596 27.33 -14.57 -24.71
C ARG A 596 27.77 -15.73 -23.83
N ILE A 597 29.02 -15.65 -23.40
CA ILE A 597 29.58 -16.61 -22.41
C ILE A 597 29.17 -16.14 -21.04
N GLY A 598 28.69 -17.07 -20.21
CA GLY A 598 28.29 -16.79 -18.85
C GLY A 598 26.94 -16.07 -18.70
N VAL A 599 26.18 -15.89 -19.76
CA VAL A 599 24.86 -15.27 -19.75
C VAL A 599 23.79 -16.24 -20.22
N SER A 600 22.75 -16.43 -19.43
CA SER A 600 21.59 -17.26 -19.78
C SER A 600 20.30 -16.50 -19.52
N THR A 601 19.28 -16.72 -20.34
CA THR A 601 17.97 -16.10 -20.16
C THR A 601 17.03 -17.09 -19.48
N GLY A 602 16.64 -16.78 -18.25
CA GLY A 602 15.59 -17.45 -17.51
C GLY A 602 14.23 -16.82 -17.70
N LEU A 603 13.19 -17.47 -17.18
CA LEU A 603 11.81 -16.97 -17.17
C LEU A 603 11.31 -16.84 -15.74
N ALA A 604 10.92 -15.64 -15.35
CA ALA A 604 10.34 -15.33 -14.06
C ALA A 604 8.83 -15.14 -14.16
N TYR A 605 8.15 -15.27 -13.01
CA TYR A 605 6.76 -14.91 -12.82
C TYR A 605 6.67 -13.87 -11.71
N THR A 606 5.96 -12.78 -11.96
CA THR A 606 5.74 -11.68 -11.02
C THR A 606 4.25 -11.35 -10.96
N ASP A 607 3.85 -10.53 -9.98
CA ASP A 607 2.47 -10.03 -9.88
C ASP A 607 2.04 -9.22 -11.12
N PHE A 608 2.97 -8.76 -11.92
CA PHE A 608 2.72 -8.03 -13.17
C PHE A 608 2.65 -8.95 -14.40
N GLY A 609 2.95 -10.22 -14.23
CA GLY A 609 3.02 -11.24 -15.28
C GLY A 609 4.39 -11.89 -15.39
N GLY A 610 4.60 -12.62 -16.49
CA GLY A 610 5.91 -13.21 -16.78
C GLY A 610 6.91 -12.18 -17.28
N ASP A 611 8.21 -12.45 -17.01
CA ASP A 611 9.31 -11.60 -17.43
C ASP A 611 10.53 -12.43 -17.84
N LEU A 612 11.41 -11.84 -18.68
CA LEU A 612 12.72 -12.40 -18.97
C LEU A 612 13.69 -12.07 -17.84
N LEU A 613 14.52 -13.02 -17.49
CA LEU A 613 15.49 -12.90 -16.41
C LEU A 613 16.87 -13.25 -16.93
N ASP A 614 17.67 -12.25 -17.21
CA ASP A 614 19.07 -12.50 -17.57
C ASP A 614 19.86 -12.85 -16.31
N ILE A 615 20.62 -13.93 -16.40
CA ILE A 615 21.50 -14.41 -15.33
C ILE A 615 22.92 -14.35 -15.88
N GLU A 616 23.73 -13.51 -15.27
CA GLU A 616 25.12 -13.29 -15.64
C GLU A 616 26.04 -13.96 -14.63
N THR A 617 27.01 -14.72 -15.11
CA THR A 617 28.05 -15.34 -14.28
C THR A 617 29.42 -14.97 -14.80
N ILE A 618 30.26 -14.48 -13.91
CA ILE A 618 31.68 -14.26 -14.17
C ILE A 618 32.51 -15.08 -13.19
N LYS A 619 33.75 -15.38 -13.60
CA LYS A 619 34.75 -15.99 -12.71
C LYS A 619 36.02 -15.13 -12.65
N PHE A 620 36.64 -15.06 -11.49
CA PHE A 620 37.86 -14.33 -11.24
C PHE A 620 38.72 -15.12 -10.25
N PRO A 621 40.06 -14.91 -10.19
CA PRO A 621 40.92 -15.60 -9.24
C PRO A 621 40.40 -15.51 -7.82
N GLY A 622 40.38 -16.66 -7.10
CA GLY A 622 39.81 -16.73 -5.78
C GLY A 622 40.01 -18.08 -5.09
N THR A 623 39.07 -18.46 -4.23
CA THR A 623 39.19 -19.66 -3.37
C THR A 623 38.01 -20.63 -3.55
N GLY A 624 37.22 -20.49 -4.60
CA GLY A 624 36.05 -21.33 -4.90
C GLY A 624 34.75 -20.84 -4.26
N LYS A 625 34.69 -19.58 -3.83
CA LYS A 625 33.49 -18.97 -3.24
C LYS A 625 32.51 -18.56 -4.32
N ILE A 626 31.22 -18.55 -3.94
CA ILE A 626 30.17 -18.02 -4.77
C ILE A 626 29.66 -16.69 -4.16
N GLN A 627 29.64 -15.68 -4.99
CA GLN A 627 29.00 -14.38 -4.66
C GLN A 627 27.74 -14.24 -5.47
N ILE A 628 26.66 -13.77 -4.83
CA ILE A 628 25.34 -13.65 -5.47
C ILE A 628 24.82 -12.23 -5.23
N THR A 629 24.42 -11.53 -6.31
CA THR A 629 23.87 -10.16 -6.25
C THR A 629 22.62 -10.04 -7.11
N GLY A 630 21.77 -9.01 -6.87
CA GLY A 630 20.54 -8.76 -7.63
C GLY A 630 19.25 -8.80 -6.81
N LYS A 631 19.32 -8.56 -5.48
CA LYS A 631 18.16 -8.64 -4.54
C LYS A 631 17.43 -9.98 -4.61
N LEU A 632 18.17 -11.07 -4.57
CA LEU A 632 17.63 -12.43 -4.58
C LEU A 632 17.16 -12.83 -3.19
N GLY A 633 15.97 -13.44 -3.12
CA GLY A 633 15.45 -14.10 -1.92
C GLY A 633 16.23 -15.37 -1.57
N ASP A 634 15.93 -15.94 -0.41
CA ASP A 634 16.73 -17.06 0.12
C ASP A 634 16.58 -18.34 -0.71
N VAL A 635 15.37 -18.62 -1.23
CA VAL A 635 15.13 -19.79 -2.10
C VAL A 635 15.97 -19.71 -3.38
N MET A 636 16.09 -18.52 -3.97
CA MET A 636 16.89 -18.34 -5.19
C MET A 636 18.39 -18.41 -4.91
N LYS A 637 18.86 -17.99 -3.73
CA LYS A 637 20.25 -18.16 -3.28
C LYS A 637 20.59 -19.63 -3.07
N GLU A 638 19.69 -20.41 -2.47
CA GLU A 638 19.85 -21.87 -2.33
C GLU A 638 19.89 -22.56 -3.70
N SER A 639 19.01 -22.14 -4.62
CA SER A 639 19.02 -22.65 -5.99
C SER A 639 20.35 -22.38 -6.71
N ALA A 640 20.98 -21.22 -6.48
CA ALA A 640 22.29 -20.91 -7.05
C ALA A 640 23.41 -21.78 -6.44
N GLN A 641 23.34 -22.07 -5.14
CA GLN A 641 24.28 -23.00 -4.49
C GLN A 641 24.10 -24.43 -4.99
N ALA A 642 22.87 -24.89 -5.16
CA ALA A 642 22.54 -26.18 -5.73
C ALA A 642 23.06 -26.32 -7.19
N ALA A 643 22.88 -25.24 -7.99
CA ALA A 643 23.38 -25.17 -9.35
C ALA A 643 24.92 -25.32 -9.42
N LEU A 644 25.65 -24.58 -8.55
CA LEU A 644 27.11 -24.72 -8.48
C LEU A 644 27.52 -26.11 -8.05
N SER A 645 26.87 -26.70 -7.05
CA SER A 645 27.13 -28.05 -6.57
C SER A 645 26.93 -29.11 -7.67
N TYR A 646 25.82 -28.96 -8.42
CA TYR A 646 25.56 -29.84 -9.56
C TYR A 646 26.59 -29.70 -10.66
N VAL A 647 26.94 -28.47 -11.07
CA VAL A 647 27.98 -28.25 -12.11
C VAL A 647 29.34 -28.83 -11.69
N LYS A 648 29.68 -28.72 -10.40
CA LYS A 648 30.87 -29.37 -9.83
C LYS A 648 30.78 -30.87 -9.93
N SER A 649 29.65 -31.49 -9.65
CA SER A 649 29.47 -32.94 -9.67
C SER A 649 29.62 -33.55 -11.08
N ILE A 650 29.36 -32.78 -12.12
CA ILE A 650 29.47 -33.19 -13.52
C ILE A 650 30.69 -32.59 -14.24
N ALA A 651 31.67 -32.10 -13.48
CA ALA A 651 32.85 -31.43 -14.03
C ALA A 651 33.59 -32.29 -15.06
N SER A 652 33.72 -33.62 -14.82
CA SER A 652 34.29 -34.55 -15.76
C SER A 652 33.57 -34.61 -17.10
N ASP A 653 32.23 -34.60 -17.09
CA ASP A 653 31.41 -34.64 -18.30
C ASP A 653 31.54 -33.35 -19.13
N LEU A 654 31.73 -32.23 -18.44
CA LEU A 654 31.96 -30.91 -19.02
C LEU A 654 33.43 -30.66 -19.37
N LYS A 655 34.33 -31.64 -19.14
CA LYS A 655 35.77 -31.51 -19.32
C LYS A 655 36.41 -30.35 -18.53
N ILE A 656 35.86 -30.07 -17.37
CA ILE A 656 36.31 -29.03 -16.45
C ILE A 656 37.32 -29.68 -15.48
N LYS A 657 38.45 -29.03 -15.24
CA LYS A 657 39.40 -29.45 -14.25
C LYS A 657 38.98 -29.06 -12.85
N ASP A 658 39.15 -29.92 -11.86
CA ASP A 658 38.81 -29.63 -10.47
C ASP A 658 39.50 -28.38 -9.91
N GLU A 659 40.65 -28.02 -10.48
CA GLU A 659 41.37 -26.79 -10.12
C GLU A 659 40.59 -25.52 -10.42
N GLU A 660 39.73 -25.51 -11.42
CA GLU A 660 38.87 -24.35 -11.77
C GLU A 660 37.96 -23.95 -10.59
N PHE A 661 37.46 -24.94 -9.87
CA PHE A 661 36.60 -24.68 -8.70
C PHE A 661 37.33 -24.30 -7.41
N LYS A 662 38.67 -24.49 -7.39
CA LYS A 662 39.51 -24.15 -6.24
C LYS A 662 40.26 -22.83 -6.41
N LYS A 663 40.57 -22.46 -7.66
CA LYS A 663 41.38 -21.27 -7.99
C LYS A 663 40.56 -20.06 -8.41
N PHE A 664 39.24 -20.21 -8.63
CA PHE A 664 38.36 -19.12 -9.08
C PHE A 664 37.13 -18.99 -8.18
N ASP A 665 36.77 -17.77 -7.86
CA ASP A 665 35.49 -17.41 -7.29
C ASP A 665 34.50 -17.14 -8.42
N PHE A 666 33.20 -17.36 -8.13
CA PHE A 666 32.12 -17.19 -9.08
C PHE A 666 31.20 -16.09 -8.59
N HIS A 667 30.90 -15.14 -9.44
CA HIS A 667 29.93 -14.12 -9.13
C HIS A 667 28.73 -14.25 -10.07
N ILE A 668 27.58 -14.55 -9.49
CA ILE A 668 26.28 -14.57 -10.19
C ILE A 668 25.58 -13.26 -9.92
N HIS A 669 25.23 -12.58 -10.99
CA HIS A 669 24.45 -11.36 -10.95
C HIS A 669 23.15 -11.53 -11.73
N VAL A 670 22.04 -11.08 -11.12
CA VAL A 670 20.75 -11.00 -11.80
C VAL A 670 20.37 -9.52 -11.84
N PRO A 671 20.48 -8.87 -13.02
CA PRO A 671 20.18 -7.46 -13.19
C PRO A 671 18.77 -7.07 -12.72
N GLU A 672 18.47 -5.76 -12.71
CA GLU A 672 17.21 -5.18 -12.25
C GLU A 672 16.98 -5.32 -10.74
N GLY A 673 17.93 -4.87 -9.94
CA GLY A 673 17.88 -4.88 -8.47
C GLY A 673 16.72 -4.09 -7.83
N ALA A 674 15.90 -3.38 -8.61
CA ALA A 674 14.73 -2.69 -8.10
C ALA A 674 13.60 -3.66 -7.70
N THR A 675 13.49 -4.81 -8.39
CA THR A 675 12.45 -5.82 -8.14
C THR A 675 13.03 -6.99 -7.35
N PRO A 676 12.51 -7.33 -6.16
CA PRO A 676 12.90 -8.54 -5.45
C PRO A 676 12.56 -9.79 -6.29
N LYS A 677 13.49 -10.75 -6.33
CA LYS A 677 13.34 -11.99 -7.08
C LYS A 677 13.55 -13.15 -6.13
N ASP A 678 12.56 -14.05 -6.08
CA ASP A 678 12.67 -15.28 -5.29
C ASP A 678 11.97 -16.44 -5.98
N GLY A 679 12.49 -17.65 -5.75
CA GLY A 679 11.89 -18.87 -6.28
C GLY A 679 12.91 -19.82 -6.88
N PRO A 680 12.60 -21.14 -6.89
CA PRO A 680 13.53 -22.18 -7.34
C PRO A 680 13.58 -22.33 -8.86
N SER A 681 12.67 -21.72 -9.61
CA SER A 681 12.48 -21.95 -11.05
C SER A 681 13.60 -21.43 -11.98
N ALA A 682 14.60 -20.75 -11.43
CA ALA A 682 15.79 -20.29 -12.15
C ALA A 682 16.93 -21.34 -12.20
N GLY A 683 16.76 -22.50 -11.57
CA GLY A 683 17.81 -23.50 -11.40
C GLY A 683 18.51 -23.93 -12.69
N ILE A 684 17.74 -24.21 -13.75
CA ILE A 684 18.31 -24.58 -15.06
C ILE A 684 19.12 -23.41 -15.64
N ALA A 685 18.62 -22.19 -15.56
CA ALA A 685 19.29 -21.00 -16.08
C ALA A 685 20.60 -20.71 -15.31
N LEU A 686 20.59 -20.86 -13.99
CA LEU A 686 21.77 -20.75 -13.14
C LEU A 686 22.84 -21.79 -13.53
N CYS A 687 22.44 -23.05 -13.77
CA CYS A 687 23.36 -24.08 -14.25
C CYS A 687 23.95 -23.73 -15.61
N LEU A 688 23.12 -23.25 -16.55
CA LEU A 688 23.58 -22.89 -17.89
C LEU A 688 24.57 -21.72 -17.84
N SER A 689 24.28 -20.69 -17.08
CA SER A 689 25.16 -19.53 -16.94
C SER A 689 26.52 -19.94 -16.32
N LEU A 690 26.51 -20.75 -15.25
CA LEU A 690 27.70 -21.28 -14.62
C LEU A 690 28.51 -22.18 -15.56
N ALA A 691 27.86 -23.17 -16.20
CA ALA A 691 28.51 -24.07 -17.13
C ALA A 691 29.11 -23.31 -18.32
N SER A 692 28.39 -22.35 -18.89
CA SER A 692 28.87 -21.47 -19.97
C SER A 692 30.10 -20.66 -19.53
N CYS A 693 30.10 -20.07 -18.36
CA CYS A 693 31.19 -19.27 -17.82
C CYS A 693 32.48 -20.12 -17.64
N ILE A 694 32.31 -21.35 -17.14
CA ILE A 694 33.47 -22.23 -16.83
C ILE A 694 34.01 -22.86 -18.11
N THR A 695 33.17 -23.39 -18.97
CA THR A 695 33.55 -24.08 -20.21
C THR A 695 33.88 -23.11 -21.35
N LYS A 696 33.57 -21.84 -21.22
CA LYS A 696 33.65 -20.80 -22.27
C LYS A 696 32.78 -21.10 -23.51
N MET A 697 31.76 -21.94 -23.36
CA MET A 697 30.79 -22.22 -24.41
C MET A 697 29.68 -21.17 -24.31
N PRO A 698 29.35 -20.40 -25.36
CA PRO A 698 28.29 -19.42 -25.31
C PRO A 698 26.91 -20.10 -25.24
N VAL A 699 25.98 -19.44 -24.57
CA VAL A 699 24.57 -19.85 -24.58
C VAL A 699 23.89 -19.24 -25.80
N ASP A 700 22.99 -19.98 -26.42
CA ASP A 700 22.17 -19.48 -27.51
C ASP A 700 21.17 -18.45 -27.02
N TYR A 701 21.30 -17.21 -27.44
CA TYR A 701 20.46 -16.07 -27.04
C TYR A 701 18.98 -16.24 -27.41
N SER A 702 18.66 -17.07 -28.39
CA SER A 702 17.28 -17.33 -28.80
C SER A 702 16.55 -18.34 -27.91
N ILE A 703 17.23 -18.86 -26.90
CA ILE A 703 16.72 -19.87 -25.98
C ILE A 703 16.52 -19.26 -24.61
N ALA A 704 15.32 -19.40 -24.07
CA ALA A 704 15.03 -19.14 -22.65
C ALA A 704 14.73 -20.46 -21.93
N VAL A 705 15.03 -20.50 -20.63
CA VAL A 705 14.87 -21.73 -19.84
C VAL A 705 14.15 -21.43 -18.54
N THR A 706 13.42 -22.41 -18.04
CA THR A 706 12.87 -22.37 -16.70
C THR A 706 12.77 -23.78 -16.12
N GLY A 707 13.01 -23.92 -14.84
CA GLY A 707 12.92 -25.21 -14.15
C GLY A 707 13.72 -25.18 -12.85
N GLU A 708 13.17 -25.85 -11.86
CA GLU A 708 13.87 -26.17 -10.63
C GLU A 708 14.77 -27.37 -10.86
N ILE A 709 15.87 -27.47 -10.12
CA ILE A 709 16.85 -28.55 -10.24
C ILE A 709 17.08 -29.24 -8.89
N THR A 710 17.38 -30.53 -8.96
CA THR A 710 17.91 -31.29 -7.83
C THR A 710 19.43 -31.33 -7.87
N LEU A 711 20.07 -31.72 -6.77
CA LEU A 711 21.50 -31.94 -6.70
C LEU A 711 21.99 -33.08 -7.66
N THR A 712 21.08 -33.94 -8.10
CA THR A 712 21.38 -35.00 -9.09
C THR A 712 21.16 -34.54 -10.54
N GLY A 713 20.73 -33.28 -10.75
CA GLY A 713 20.50 -32.72 -12.06
C GLY A 713 19.17 -33.08 -12.72
N ARG A 714 18.23 -33.67 -11.96
CA ARG A 714 16.85 -33.85 -12.42
C ARG A 714 16.14 -32.50 -12.42
N THR A 715 15.32 -32.26 -13.42
CA THR A 715 14.48 -31.08 -13.49
C THR A 715 13.12 -31.33 -12.87
N ILE A 716 12.62 -30.38 -12.09
CA ILE A 716 11.33 -30.40 -11.39
C ILE A 716 10.40 -29.38 -12.02
N GLY A 717 9.10 -29.71 -12.05
CA GLY A 717 8.04 -28.86 -12.60
C GLY A 717 7.91 -27.52 -11.85
N ILE A 718 7.49 -26.51 -12.58
CA ILE A 718 7.35 -25.12 -12.09
C ILE A 718 5.93 -24.60 -12.27
N GLY A 719 5.56 -23.57 -11.52
CA GLY A 719 4.30 -22.84 -11.67
C GLY A 719 4.40 -21.64 -12.62
N GLY A 720 3.24 -21.11 -13.04
CA GLY A 720 3.15 -19.90 -13.86
C GLY A 720 3.65 -20.10 -15.30
N LEU A 721 3.50 -21.29 -15.85
CA LEU A 721 4.03 -21.62 -17.18
C LEU A 721 3.45 -20.71 -18.28
N LYS A 722 2.16 -20.42 -18.23
CA LYS A 722 1.48 -19.59 -19.24
C LYS A 722 2.09 -18.19 -19.28
N GLU A 723 2.25 -17.55 -18.14
CA GLU A 723 2.83 -16.21 -18.02
C GLU A 723 4.29 -16.18 -18.49
N LYS A 724 5.05 -17.20 -18.16
CA LYS A 724 6.45 -17.35 -18.62
C LYS A 724 6.55 -17.50 -20.13
N MET A 725 5.65 -18.29 -20.74
CA MET A 725 5.62 -18.44 -22.20
C MET A 725 5.23 -17.14 -22.90
N LEU A 726 4.27 -16.38 -22.30
CA LEU A 726 3.90 -15.06 -22.81
C LEU A 726 5.06 -14.07 -22.74
N ALA A 727 5.88 -14.14 -21.71
CA ALA A 727 7.10 -13.32 -21.60
C ALA A 727 8.14 -13.71 -22.66
N ALA A 728 8.36 -14.99 -22.87
CA ALA A 728 9.26 -15.49 -23.91
C ALA A 728 8.83 -15.03 -25.29
N LEU A 729 7.53 -15.09 -25.60
CA LEU A 729 6.97 -14.63 -26.87
C LEU A 729 7.20 -13.13 -27.07
N ARG A 730 6.92 -12.31 -26.03
CA ARG A 730 7.15 -10.85 -26.06
C ARG A 730 8.63 -10.50 -26.25
N GLY A 731 9.52 -11.26 -25.62
CA GLY A 731 10.96 -11.06 -25.70
C GLY A 731 11.61 -11.61 -26.99
N ASN A 732 10.82 -12.00 -27.99
CA ASN A 732 11.30 -12.61 -29.25
C ASN A 732 12.16 -13.88 -29.07
N ILE A 733 11.96 -14.61 -27.99
CA ILE A 733 12.59 -15.94 -27.80
C ILE A 733 12.01 -16.90 -28.84
N LYS A 734 12.86 -17.74 -29.40
CA LYS A 734 12.44 -18.77 -30.38
C LYS A 734 12.17 -20.12 -29.74
N THR A 735 12.96 -20.48 -28.75
CA THR A 735 12.87 -21.78 -28.11
C THR A 735 12.79 -21.61 -26.60
N VAL A 736 11.89 -22.35 -25.98
CA VAL A 736 11.80 -22.38 -24.50
C VAL A 736 12.02 -23.81 -24.03
N ILE A 737 12.91 -23.98 -23.05
CA ILE A 737 13.18 -25.25 -22.38
C ILE A 737 12.46 -25.28 -21.05
N ILE A 738 11.64 -26.32 -20.83
CA ILE A 738 10.84 -26.53 -19.63
C ILE A 738 11.04 -27.92 -19.07
N PRO A 739 10.76 -28.17 -17.77
CA PRO A 739 10.78 -29.52 -17.23
C PRO A 739 9.73 -30.43 -17.88
N ALA A 740 10.07 -31.73 -18.01
CA ALA A 740 9.16 -32.73 -18.59
C ALA A 740 7.84 -32.85 -17.81
N GLU A 741 7.85 -32.59 -16.49
CA GLU A 741 6.65 -32.61 -15.65
C GLU A 741 5.62 -31.55 -16.06
N ASN A 742 6.07 -30.44 -16.68
CA ASN A 742 5.17 -29.38 -17.18
C ASN A 742 4.57 -29.68 -18.57
N LYS A 743 4.81 -30.88 -19.14
CA LYS A 743 4.21 -31.23 -20.42
C LYS A 743 2.68 -31.18 -20.39
N LYS A 744 2.06 -31.53 -19.27
CA LYS A 744 0.61 -31.44 -19.04
C LYS A 744 0.07 -30.01 -19.13
N ASP A 745 0.88 -29.04 -18.70
CA ASP A 745 0.46 -27.63 -18.65
C ASP A 745 0.46 -26.97 -20.04
N LEU A 746 1.06 -27.63 -21.07
CA LEU A 746 1.05 -27.17 -22.47
C LEU A 746 -0.38 -27.12 -23.05
N GLU A 747 -1.30 -27.96 -22.58
CA GLU A 747 -2.70 -27.96 -23.01
C GLU A 747 -3.46 -26.69 -22.59
N GLU A 748 -2.91 -25.97 -21.60
CA GLU A 748 -3.49 -24.70 -21.12
C GLU A 748 -2.98 -23.47 -21.88
N LEU A 749 -1.98 -23.62 -22.74
CA LEU A 749 -1.38 -22.52 -23.46
C LEU A 749 -2.27 -22.06 -24.63
N PRO A 750 -2.31 -20.74 -24.90
CA PRO A 750 -2.97 -20.19 -26.08
C PRO A 750 -2.32 -20.72 -27.38
N LYS A 751 -3.11 -20.95 -28.41
CA LYS A 751 -2.62 -21.38 -29.73
C LYS A 751 -1.52 -20.48 -30.26
N GLU A 752 -1.68 -19.15 -30.10
CA GLU A 752 -0.68 -18.15 -30.51
C GLU A 752 0.72 -18.44 -29.92
N VAL A 753 0.79 -18.92 -28.69
CA VAL A 753 2.04 -19.28 -28.01
C VAL A 753 2.64 -20.55 -28.61
N LEU A 754 1.80 -21.57 -28.80
CA LEU A 754 2.20 -22.86 -29.37
C LEU A 754 2.68 -22.76 -30.82
N ASP A 755 2.09 -21.86 -31.61
CA ASP A 755 2.43 -21.65 -33.02
C ASP A 755 3.73 -20.85 -33.19
N ASN A 756 4.10 -19.99 -32.25
CA ASN A 756 5.22 -19.07 -32.36
C ASN A 756 6.44 -19.45 -31.50
N LEU A 757 6.30 -20.33 -30.51
CA LEU A 757 7.37 -20.78 -29.64
C LEU A 757 7.67 -22.27 -29.85
N LYS A 758 8.94 -22.61 -30.05
CA LYS A 758 9.38 -24.00 -30.01
C LYS A 758 9.59 -24.41 -28.54
N ILE A 759 8.73 -25.25 -28.00
CA ILE A 759 8.82 -25.68 -26.61
C ILE A 759 9.51 -27.05 -26.57
N LYS A 760 10.58 -27.14 -25.76
CA LYS A 760 11.32 -28.39 -25.51
C LYS A 760 11.20 -28.78 -24.06
N THR A 761 10.84 -30.04 -23.83
CA THR A 761 10.76 -30.62 -22.48
C THR A 761 12.02 -31.38 -22.17
N VAL A 762 12.58 -31.16 -20.98
CA VAL A 762 13.79 -31.83 -20.51
C VAL A 762 13.55 -32.49 -19.15
N SER A 763 14.16 -33.67 -18.95
CA SER A 763 14.13 -34.40 -17.70
C SER A 763 15.39 -34.19 -16.86
N SER A 764 16.45 -33.67 -17.48
CA SER A 764 17.73 -33.41 -16.83
C SER A 764 18.37 -32.11 -17.33
N VAL A 765 19.20 -31.52 -16.49
CA VAL A 765 20.02 -30.33 -16.86
C VAL A 765 20.97 -30.63 -18.02
N LYS A 766 21.46 -31.89 -18.16
CA LYS A 766 22.31 -32.27 -19.29
C LYS A 766 21.59 -32.11 -20.63
N GLU A 767 20.32 -32.49 -20.71
CA GLU A 767 19.52 -32.28 -21.91
C GLU A 767 19.36 -30.79 -22.22
N ALA A 768 19.22 -29.93 -21.18
CA ALA A 768 19.18 -28.48 -21.37
C ALA A 768 20.54 -27.93 -21.89
N PHE A 769 21.65 -28.49 -21.45
CA PHE A 769 22.96 -28.11 -21.96
C PHE A 769 23.13 -28.50 -23.44
N GLU A 770 22.65 -29.68 -23.84
CA GLU A 770 22.69 -30.14 -25.23
C GLU A 770 21.93 -29.19 -26.18
N GLU A 771 20.87 -28.59 -25.69
CA GLU A 771 20.01 -27.69 -26.47
C GLU A 771 20.49 -26.25 -26.46
N ALA A 772 21.05 -25.75 -25.37
CA ALA A 772 21.28 -24.32 -25.16
C ALA A 772 22.78 -23.91 -25.20
N LEU A 773 23.74 -24.83 -24.92
CA LEU A 773 25.17 -24.54 -24.98
C LEU A 773 25.72 -24.84 -26.35
N ILE A 774 26.20 -23.82 -27.06
CA ILE A 774 26.75 -23.94 -28.39
C ILE A 774 28.11 -24.64 -28.30
N GLY A 775 28.22 -25.79 -28.97
CA GLY A 775 29.44 -26.59 -28.96
C GLY A 775 29.46 -27.76 -27.97
N TYR A 776 28.44 -27.86 -27.11
CA TYR A 776 28.26 -29.03 -26.26
C TYR A 776 27.74 -30.22 -27.09
N LYS A 777 28.52 -31.27 -27.21
CA LYS A 777 28.17 -32.48 -27.97
C LYS A 777 27.64 -33.57 -27.05
N LYS A 778 26.57 -34.23 -27.46
CA LYS A 778 26.00 -35.40 -26.80
C LYS A 778 27.08 -36.46 -26.57
N SER A 779 27.36 -36.80 -25.35
CA SER A 779 28.17 -37.97 -24.99
C SER A 779 27.39 -39.20 -25.44
N SER A 780 27.89 -39.87 -26.46
CA SER A 780 27.34 -41.12 -26.98
C SER A 780 27.53 -42.23 -25.93
N THR A 781 26.68 -42.30 -24.96
CA THR A 781 26.54 -43.47 -24.09
C THR A 781 25.87 -44.55 -24.91
N LYS A 782 26.70 -45.45 -25.50
CA LYS A 782 26.24 -46.73 -26.02
C LYS A 782 25.55 -47.44 -24.85
N SER A 783 24.23 -47.59 -24.94
CA SER A 783 23.50 -48.52 -24.08
C SER A 783 23.99 -49.94 -24.38
N SER A 784 24.80 -50.46 -23.51
CA SER A 784 25.13 -51.89 -23.52
C SER A 784 23.91 -52.66 -23.01
N ASN A 785 23.00 -52.97 -23.94
CA ASN A 785 21.99 -53.97 -23.73
C ASN A 785 22.68 -55.36 -23.68
N SER A 786 23.26 -55.77 -22.59
CA SER A 786 23.61 -57.17 -22.31
C SER A 786 22.37 -57.85 -21.67
N SER A 787 21.46 -58.27 -22.53
CA SER A 787 20.44 -59.27 -22.14
C SER A 787 21.10 -60.62 -22.00
N LYS A 788 21.63 -60.96 -20.83
CA LYS A 788 21.95 -62.35 -20.48
C LYS A 788 20.68 -63.15 -20.39
N LYS A 789 20.40 -63.95 -21.48
CA LYS A 789 19.45 -65.05 -21.46
C LYS A 789 19.89 -66.09 -20.44
N LEU A 790 19.26 -66.14 -19.29
CA LEU A 790 19.35 -67.29 -18.42
C LEU A 790 18.56 -68.45 -19.08
N LYS A 791 19.25 -69.42 -19.62
CA LYS A 791 18.69 -70.74 -19.98
C LYS A 791 18.46 -71.53 -18.70
N THR A 792 17.22 -71.66 -18.31
CA THR A 792 16.78 -72.63 -17.33
C THR A 792 16.76 -74.00 -17.98
N LYS A 793 17.67 -74.90 -17.63
CA LYS A 793 17.60 -76.34 -17.90
C LYS A 793 16.60 -76.95 -16.88
N SER A 794 15.48 -77.40 -17.38
CA SER A 794 14.65 -78.34 -16.66
C SER A 794 15.26 -79.76 -16.69
N LYS A 795 15.48 -80.41 -15.58
CA LYS A 795 15.61 -81.85 -15.43
C LYS A 795 14.64 -82.34 -14.37
N LYS A 796 13.71 -83.15 -14.83
CA LYS A 796 12.85 -84.13 -14.13
C LYS A 796 12.11 -83.68 -12.89
#